data_f55bb69ea77fd261f9654ef724eb34b2
#
_entry.id   f55bb69ea77fd261f9654ef724eb34b2
#
_cell.length_a   1.000
_cell.length_b   1.000
_cell.length_c   1.000
_cell.angle_alpha   90.00
_cell.angle_beta   90.00
_cell.angle_gamma   90.00
#
_symmetry.space_group_name_H-M   'P 1'
#
loop_
_entity.id
_entity.type
_entity.pdbx_description
1 polymer ?
#
loop_
_entity_poly.entity_id
_entity_poly.type
_entity_poly.pdbx_seq_one_letter_code
_entity_poly.pdbx_strand_id
1 'polypeptide(L)'
;MRPLSFMTRAVSVPVLSLALVGPIQAAPPPAPSLRVDTTVEMLHGVSVADPYRFMENVKAPEVQTWLRAQGDVTRDTLDRIDVRAELLKRIEAFSNATGDSIGSVVRMPQDKVYYLKRASGQRQFKLMMRTGLNGPETVLVDPDLDAQRTGVPHAVNYFTPSWDGRHVAFGMSAGGSEDASLYVLNVETGKTVGAPIPRVPGLVHWLPNSQSLAYNQLQVLKPGQPDTDYYLNSRVMWLQVGAPEASAKAVFGPTVNPTLGLAPLDVSELIFSPDSRWMLARTSDTTLPEGLLFVAKTSDLGKPNTKWHRISGYADKITDVALKGDDAFLMTHTGAPRRQVLRLNLNKPTLGMARVVATPPEGSVLESFSLNQDALVAAIRDGTSIGMRRYALGGSPADTLGQSIALPFAGAAAVHADPAHAYRSISYSLSGWTQLPRTFVFDGTASVDSGLRVNVQPAGLPEIEVTDVKATSHDGTLVPMTILHKKGLTLDGRNPTLLNGYGSYGFSETAGFSPAAMVWMARGGVLAFANVRGSGVYGNDWYQAGFKATKPNTWKDGIACAQYLIAQGYASPATLGIMGTSAGGIFVGRSVTTAPQLFAAAIFNVGVMDAVRAENSANGITNISEFGSAKNAAEFPALLDMSTYHQIRDGTAYPAVMLIHGLNDPRVDVWHSGKAAARLQAATTSGKPVMLRLDVQAGHGMGSTAAQRYAQSADVYSFLLWQMGKANLAP
;
A
#
# COMPACT_ATOMS: atom_id res chain seq x y z
N MET A 1 96.72 30.36 3.64
CA MET A 1 96.28 29.01 3.81
C MET A 1 94.80 28.98 3.39
N ARG A 2 94.50 28.36 2.27
CA ARG A 2 93.14 28.27 1.76
C ARG A 2 92.50 26.98 2.31
N PRO A 3 91.18 26.95 2.70
CA PRO A 3 90.46 25.71 2.93
C PRO A 3 89.72 25.22 1.63
N LEU A 4 89.77 23.92 1.41
CA LEU A 4 89.09 23.19 0.37
C LEU A 4 87.56 23.17 0.61
N SER A 5 86.82 23.45 -0.48
CA SER A 5 85.40 23.27 -0.48
C SER A 5 85.05 21.87 -0.98
N PHE A 6 84.26 21.08 -0.21
CA PHE A 6 83.62 19.82 -0.67
C PHE A 6 82.30 20.10 -1.31
N MET A 7 82.17 19.77 -2.61
CA MET A 7 80.88 19.72 -3.31
C MET A 7 80.22 18.38 -3.01
N THR A 8 79.11 18.39 -2.33
CA THR A 8 78.18 17.25 -2.22
C THR A 8 77.18 17.29 -3.39
N ARG A 9 77.27 16.30 -4.27
CA ARG A 9 76.24 16.05 -5.32
C ARG A 9 75.01 15.39 -4.68
N ALA A 10 73.87 16.07 -4.71
CA ALA A 10 72.57 15.48 -4.41
C ALA A 10 72.08 14.63 -5.55
N VAL A 11 71.89 13.34 -5.33
CA VAL A 11 71.27 12.41 -6.28
C VAL A 11 69.74 12.49 -6.06
N SER A 12 69.04 13.07 -7.02
CA SER A 12 67.57 13.10 -7.03
C SER A 12 67.04 11.73 -7.50
N VAL A 13 66.41 10.99 -6.58
CA VAL A 13 65.64 9.78 -6.96
C VAL A 13 64.23 10.22 -7.32
N PRO A 14 63.69 9.91 -8.54
CA PRO A 14 62.32 10.21 -8.84
C PRO A 14 61.40 9.27 -8.04
N VAL A 15 60.53 9.82 -7.20
CA VAL A 15 59.43 9.09 -6.55
C VAL A 15 58.40 8.85 -7.65
N LEU A 16 58.29 7.63 -8.12
CA LEU A 16 57.21 7.17 -9.01
C LEU A 16 55.96 7.06 -8.15
N SER A 17 55.04 8.02 -8.23
CA SER A 17 53.70 7.93 -7.64
C SER A 17 52.93 6.87 -8.42
N LEU A 18 52.81 5.65 -7.86
CA LEU A 18 51.82 4.68 -8.35
C LEU A 18 50.43 5.24 -7.96
N ALA A 19 49.74 5.82 -8.95
CA ALA A 19 48.33 6.04 -8.85
C ALA A 19 47.68 4.64 -8.79
N LEU A 20 47.07 4.31 -7.63
CA LEU A 20 46.18 3.17 -7.48
C LEU A 20 44.97 3.43 -8.40
N VAL A 21 45.04 2.84 -9.62
CA VAL A 21 43.85 2.73 -10.47
C VAL A 21 42.93 1.74 -9.76
N GLY A 22 41.90 2.25 -9.12
CA GLY A 22 40.82 1.44 -8.61
C GLY A 22 40.20 0.63 -9.76
N PRO A 23 39.54 -0.49 -9.49
CA PRO A 23 38.93 -1.30 -10.53
C PRO A 23 38.03 -0.42 -11.40
N ILE A 24 38.26 -0.39 -12.70
CA ILE A 24 37.41 0.29 -13.69
C ILE A 24 36.06 -0.43 -13.63
N GLN A 25 35.08 0.21 -12.99
CA GLN A 25 33.72 -0.29 -12.95
C GLN A 25 33.14 -0.19 -14.36
N ALA A 26 32.68 -1.32 -14.92
CA ALA A 26 32.07 -1.32 -16.25
C ALA A 26 30.89 -0.32 -16.26
N ALA A 27 30.85 0.52 -17.28
CA ALA A 27 29.73 1.45 -17.45
C ALA A 27 28.46 0.67 -17.81
N PRO A 28 27.29 1.08 -17.31
CA PRO A 28 26.02 0.50 -17.75
C PRO A 28 25.84 0.75 -19.26
N PRO A 29 25.13 -0.14 -19.99
CA PRO A 29 24.82 0.09 -21.39
C PRO A 29 24.02 1.40 -21.57
N PRO A 30 24.19 2.10 -22.72
CA PRO A 30 23.48 3.35 -22.94
C PRO A 30 21.96 3.12 -22.95
N ALA A 31 21.22 4.05 -22.36
CA ALA A 31 19.76 4.03 -22.38
C ALA A 31 19.24 4.15 -23.83
N PRO A 32 18.14 3.45 -24.20
CA PRO A 32 17.50 3.62 -25.50
C PRO A 32 17.10 5.07 -25.73
N SER A 33 17.39 5.60 -26.93
CA SER A 33 16.98 6.96 -27.30
C SER A 33 15.47 7.10 -27.40
N LEU A 34 14.96 8.28 -27.05
CA LEU A 34 13.53 8.64 -27.16
C LEU A 34 13.43 10.03 -27.78
N ARG A 35 12.42 10.26 -28.64
CA ARG A 35 12.14 11.58 -29.17
C ARG A 35 11.73 12.55 -28.05
N VAL A 36 11.95 13.84 -28.30
CA VAL A 36 11.58 14.94 -27.40
C VAL A 36 10.63 15.85 -28.14
N ASP A 37 9.45 16.09 -27.61
CA ASP A 37 8.47 17.01 -28.18
C ASP A 37 8.61 18.40 -27.56
N THR A 38 8.14 19.41 -28.28
CA THR A 38 8.07 20.81 -27.79
C THR A 38 6.72 21.13 -27.14
N THR A 39 6.05 20.12 -26.58
CA THR A 39 4.73 20.29 -25.97
C THR A 39 4.80 21.20 -24.75
N VAL A 40 4.03 22.29 -24.79
CA VAL A 40 3.88 23.26 -23.69
C VAL A 40 2.40 23.54 -23.52
N GLU A 41 1.93 23.54 -22.29
CA GLU A 41 0.54 23.86 -21.93
C GLU A 41 0.50 25.08 -21.01
N MET A 42 -0.44 26.00 -21.29
CA MET A 42 -0.68 27.14 -20.42
C MET A 42 -1.77 26.80 -19.42
N LEU A 43 -1.40 26.61 -18.15
CA LEU A 43 -2.32 26.32 -17.06
C LEU A 43 -2.33 27.51 -16.07
N HIS A 44 -3.47 28.17 -15.95
CA HIS A 44 -3.66 29.31 -15.04
C HIS A 44 -2.57 30.40 -15.19
N GLY A 45 -2.11 30.66 -16.42
CA GLY A 45 -1.07 31.66 -16.70
C GLY A 45 0.37 31.18 -16.52
N VAL A 46 0.56 29.90 -16.13
CA VAL A 46 1.88 29.25 -15.99
C VAL A 46 2.16 28.37 -17.21
N SER A 47 3.33 28.54 -17.81
CA SER A 47 3.82 27.70 -18.91
C SER A 47 4.36 26.39 -18.35
N VAL A 48 3.77 25.26 -18.71
CA VAL A 48 4.14 23.91 -18.25
C VAL A 48 4.67 23.11 -19.44
N ALA A 49 5.97 22.86 -19.46
CA ALA A 49 6.62 22.06 -20.49
C ALA A 49 6.44 20.56 -20.19
N ASP A 50 6.07 19.79 -21.22
CA ASP A 50 5.89 18.34 -21.13
C ASP A 50 6.46 17.63 -22.36
N PRO A 51 7.79 17.52 -22.47
CA PRO A 51 8.46 17.00 -23.65
C PRO A 51 8.22 15.51 -23.93
N TYR A 52 7.62 14.80 -22.99
CA TYR A 52 7.31 13.37 -23.09
C TYR A 52 5.80 13.08 -22.96
N ARG A 53 4.93 14.05 -23.25
CA ARG A 53 3.46 13.94 -23.21
C ARG A 53 2.94 12.74 -23.99
N PHE A 54 3.54 12.43 -25.14
CA PHE A 54 3.13 11.34 -26.01
C PHE A 54 3.20 9.96 -25.33
N MET A 55 4.00 9.82 -24.25
CA MET A 55 4.11 8.57 -23.49
C MET A 55 2.82 8.21 -22.72
N GLU A 56 1.91 9.17 -22.53
CA GLU A 56 0.59 8.92 -21.93
C GLU A 56 -0.26 7.96 -22.79
N ASN A 57 -0.01 7.89 -24.10
CA ASN A 57 -0.55 6.84 -24.95
C ASN A 57 0.27 5.56 -24.84
N VAL A 58 0.10 4.84 -23.72
CA VAL A 58 0.84 3.62 -23.41
C VAL A 58 0.67 2.53 -24.49
N LYS A 59 -0.44 2.57 -25.26
CA LYS A 59 -0.75 1.60 -26.33
C LYS A 59 0.00 1.90 -27.64
N ALA A 60 0.62 3.07 -27.78
CA ALA A 60 1.38 3.43 -28.98
C ALA A 60 2.60 2.51 -29.14
N PRO A 61 2.84 1.98 -30.35
CA PRO A 61 3.97 1.06 -30.62
C PRO A 61 5.33 1.63 -30.22
N GLU A 62 5.56 2.92 -30.45
CA GLU A 62 6.78 3.63 -30.07
C GLU A 62 7.00 3.58 -28.55
N VAL A 63 5.96 3.86 -27.75
CA VAL A 63 6.01 3.86 -26.29
C VAL A 63 6.25 2.45 -25.77
N GLN A 64 5.51 1.47 -26.29
CA GLN A 64 5.67 0.05 -25.92
C GLN A 64 7.09 -0.46 -26.24
N THR A 65 7.63 -0.11 -27.39
CA THR A 65 8.98 -0.51 -27.80
C THR A 65 10.00 0.09 -26.86
N TRP A 66 9.91 1.38 -26.56
CA TRP A 66 10.85 2.05 -25.67
C TRP A 66 10.80 1.50 -24.23
N LEU A 67 9.58 1.34 -23.66
CA LEU A 67 9.41 0.80 -22.30
C LEU A 67 10.05 -0.60 -22.17
N ARG A 68 9.83 -1.48 -23.17
CA ARG A 68 10.42 -2.82 -23.18
C ARG A 68 11.93 -2.77 -23.29
N ALA A 69 12.46 -1.95 -24.19
CA ALA A 69 13.90 -1.78 -24.35
C ALA A 69 14.59 -1.26 -23.09
N GLN A 70 13.94 -0.32 -22.36
CA GLN A 70 14.41 0.13 -21.04
C GLN A 70 14.41 -1.03 -20.02
N GLY A 71 13.34 -1.83 -20.02
CA GLY A 71 13.25 -3.02 -19.18
C GLY A 71 14.35 -4.04 -19.45
N ASP A 72 14.64 -4.31 -20.73
CA ASP A 72 15.66 -5.27 -21.17
C ASP A 72 17.07 -4.81 -20.76
N VAL A 73 17.43 -3.56 -21.03
CA VAL A 73 18.71 -2.96 -20.61
C VAL A 73 18.85 -2.97 -19.09
N THR A 74 17.78 -2.67 -18.38
CA THR A 74 17.76 -2.71 -16.91
C THR A 74 17.95 -4.13 -16.40
N ARG A 75 17.27 -5.12 -17.00
CA ARG A 75 17.42 -6.52 -16.61
C ARG A 75 18.84 -7.02 -16.82
N ASP A 76 19.40 -6.78 -18.03
CA ASP A 76 20.78 -7.14 -18.34
C ASP A 76 21.79 -6.53 -17.34
N THR A 77 21.60 -5.25 -17.01
CA THR A 77 22.46 -4.57 -16.02
C THR A 77 22.34 -5.17 -14.63
N LEU A 78 21.10 -5.39 -14.14
CA LEU A 78 20.89 -5.95 -12.81
C LEU A 78 21.43 -7.38 -12.69
N ASP A 79 21.30 -8.20 -13.72
CA ASP A 79 21.80 -9.59 -13.73
C ASP A 79 23.33 -9.68 -13.66
N ARG A 80 24.05 -8.62 -14.05
CA ARG A 80 25.51 -8.52 -13.95
C ARG A 80 26.01 -8.02 -12.58
N ILE A 81 25.11 -7.59 -11.67
CA ILE A 81 25.52 -7.22 -10.31
C ILE A 81 25.88 -8.49 -9.53
N ASP A 82 27.14 -8.60 -9.11
CA ASP A 82 27.76 -9.84 -8.58
C ASP A 82 27.02 -10.46 -7.38
N VAL A 83 26.39 -9.65 -6.52
CA VAL A 83 25.66 -10.11 -5.32
C VAL A 83 24.19 -10.45 -5.58
N ARG A 84 23.63 -10.13 -6.76
CA ARG A 84 22.19 -10.25 -7.01
C ARG A 84 21.67 -11.68 -6.91
N ALA A 85 22.34 -12.62 -7.55
CA ALA A 85 21.92 -14.02 -7.56
C ALA A 85 21.96 -14.63 -6.15
N GLU A 86 22.96 -14.28 -5.34
CA GLU A 86 23.06 -14.71 -3.95
C GLU A 86 21.93 -14.10 -3.11
N LEU A 87 21.64 -12.80 -3.27
CA LEU A 87 20.54 -12.12 -2.58
C LEU A 87 19.21 -12.80 -2.90
N LEU A 88 18.91 -13.06 -4.17
CA LEU A 88 17.68 -13.74 -4.58
C LEU A 88 17.57 -15.12 -3.90
N LYS A 89 18.61 -15.96 -4.01
CA LYS A 89 18.63 -17.29 -3.37
C LYS A 89 18.40 -17.20 -1.86
N ARG A 90 19.02 -16.24 -1.18
CA ARG A 90 18.85 -16.07 0.27
C ARG A 90 17.45 -15.57 0.64
N ILE A 91 16.89 -14.61 -0.11
CA ILE A 91 15.52 -14.12 0.10
C ILE A 91 14.53 -15.26 -0.08
N GLU A 92 14.66 -16.06 -1.13
CA GLU A 92 13.82 -17.23 -1.37
C GLU A 92 13.94 -18.25 -0.23
N ALA A 93 15.17 -18.61 0.14
CA ALA A 93 15.42 -19.57 1.21
C ALA A 93 14.83 -19.11 2.55
N PHE A 94 15.04 -17.86 2.93
CA PHE A 94 14.47 -17.29 4.15
C PHE A 94 12.95 -17.22 4.11
N SER A 95 12.39 -16.77 2.98
CA SER A 95 10.93 -16.68 2.82
C SER A 95 10.26 -18.06 2.93
N ASN A 96 10.86 -19.07 2.31
CA ASN A 96 10.35 -20.43 2.36
C ASN A 96 10.56 -21.08 3.75
N ALA A 97 11.65 -20.73 4.45
CA ALA A 97 11.92 -21.25 5.80
C ALA A 97 10.99 -20.67 6.87
N THR A 98 10.36 -19.50 6.65
CA THR A 98 9.41 -18.89 7.62
C THR A 98 8.06 -19.60 7.69
N GLY A 99 7.81 -20.59 6.85
CA GLY A 99 6.55 -21.32 6.77
C GLY A 99 5.48 -20.63 5.93
N ASP A 100 4.23 -20.94 6.23
CA ASP A 100 3.08 -20.49 5.45
C ASP A 100 2.79 -18.99 5.66
N SER A 101 2.27 -18.32 4.63
CA SER A 101 1.71 -16.98 4.72
C SER A 101 0.19 -17.08 4.82
N ILE A 102 -0.41 -16.41 5.82
CA ILE A 102 -1.85 -16.34 6.02
C ILE A 102 -2.30 -14.88 5.88
N GLY A 103 -3.41 -14.67 5.19
CA GLY A 103 -4.05 -13.37 5.04
C GLY A 103 -5.57 -13.46 5.04
N SER A 104 -6.24 -12.35 5.28
CA SER A 104 -7.70 -12.19 5.15
C SER A 104 -8.50 -13.28 5.86
N VAL A 105 -8.34 -13.43 7.17
CA VAL A 105 -9.06 -14.46 7.94
C VAL A 105 -10.47 -13.99 8.28
N VAL A 106 -11.48 -14.81 7.98
CA VAL A 106 -12.90 -14.57 8.30
C VAL A 106 -13.44 -15.77 9.07
N ARG A 107 -13.98 -15.51 10.27
CA ARG A 107 -14.67 -16.52 11.07
C ARG A 107 -16.18 -16.42 10.85
N MET A 108 -16.82 -17.55 10.58
CA MET A 108 -18.25 -17.66 10.35
C MET A 108 -18.88 -18.59 11.37
N PRO A 109 -20.22 -18.54 11.59
CA PRO A 109 -20.92 -19.49 12.44
C PRO A 109 -20.57 -20.94 12.12
N GLN A 110 -20.81 -21.87 13.07
CA GLN A 110 -20.47 -23.29 12.96
C GLN A 110 -18.97 -23.57 12.87
N ASP A 111 -18.15 -22.69 13.47
CA ASP A 111 -16.69 -22.76 13.48
C ASP A 111 -16.03 -22.80 12.09
N LYS A 112 -16.70 -22.34 11.05
CA LYS A 112 -16.10 -22.22 9.74
C LYS A 112 -15.12 -21.04 9.70
N VAL A 113 -13.89 -21.31 9.23
CA VAL A 113 -12.83 -20.32 9.07
C VAL A 113 -12.38 -20.30 7.62
N TYR A 114 -12.53 -19.14 6.97
CA TYR A 114 -12.08 -18.90 5.59
C TYR A 114 -10.85 -18.00 5.62
N TYR A 115 -9.87 -18.26 4.78
CA TYR A 115 -8.64 -17.47 4.75
C TYR A 115 -7.86 -17.66 3.45
N LEU A 116 -7.01 -16.70 3.16
CA LEU A 116 -6.01 -16.85 2.11
C LEU A 116 -4.76 -17.48 2.68
N LYS A 117 -4.25 -18.55 2.03
CA LYS A 117 -3.02 -19.20 2.41
C LYS A 117 -2.11 -19.36 1.21
N ARG A 118 -0.85 -19.01 1.39
CA ARG A 118 0.23 -19.37 0.50
C ARG A 118 1.19 -20.23 1.29
N ALA A 119 1.21 -21.52 1.00
CA ALA A 119 2.14 -22.43 1.64
C ALA A 119 3.58 -22.15 1.19
N SER A 120 4.54 -22.54 2.02
CA SER A 120 5.97 -22.40 1.70
C SER A 120 6.27 -22.99 0.31
N GLY A 121 7.00 -22.24 -0.52
CA GLY A 121 7.35 -22.63 -1.89
C GLY A 121 6.25 -22.46 -2.93
N GLN A 122 5.02 -22.11 -2.55
CA GLN A 122 3.93 -21.87 -3.52
C GLN A 122 3.97 -20.44 -4.10
N ARG A 123 3.42 -20.30 -5.32
CA ARG A 123 3.48 -19.07 -6.09
C ARG A 123 2.44 -18.04 -5.63
N GLN A 124 1.19 -18.49 -5.40
CA GLN A 124 0.04 -17.63 -5.14
C GLN A 124 -0.70 -18.03 -3.86
N PHE A 125 -1.51 -17.10 -3.35
CA PHE A 125 -2.47 -17.37 -2.28
C PHE A 125 -3.66 -18.14 -2.83
N LYS A 126 -4.04 -19.21 -2.14
CA LYS A 126 -5.26 -19.99 -2.37
C LYS A 126 -6.32 -19.60 -1.36
N LEU A 127 -7.59 -19.63 -1.75
CA LEU A 127 -8.70 -19.51 -0.80
C LEU A 127 -8.92 -20.86 -0.14
N MET A 128 -8.82 -20.87 1.19
CA MET A 128 -8.93 -22.05 2.04
C MET A 128 -10.16 -21.98 2.95
N MET A 129 -10.63 -23.12 3.39
CA MET A 129 -11.64 -23.25 4.45
C MET A 129 -11.27 -24.39 5.38
N ARG A 130 -11.61 -24.26 6.66
CA ARG A 130 -11.61 -25.35 7.65
C ARG A 130 -12.74 -25.18 8.64
N THR A 131 -13.07 -26.26 9.36
CA THR A 131 -13.97 -26.21 10.51
C THR A 131 -13.13 -26.22 11.79
N GLY A 132 -13.31 -25.23 12.64
CA GLY A 132 -12.43 -24.97 13.77
C GLY A 132 -11.03 -24.50 13.35
N LEU A 133 -10.25 -24.02 14.30
CA LEU A 133 -8.90 -23.52 14.04
C LEU A 133 -7.88 -24.61 13.72
N ASN A 134 -8.16 -25.86 14.14
CA ASN A 134 -7.27 -27.01 14.00
C ASN A 134 -7.84 -28.13 13.10
N GLY A 135 -8.97 -27.90 12.44
CA GLY A 135 -9.58 -28.88 11.53
C GLY A 135 -8.79 -29.04 10.22
N PRO A 136 -9.13 -30.06 9.41
CA PRO A 136 -8.49 -30.25 8.12
C PRO A 136 -8.77 -29.08 7.17
N GLU A 137 -7.77 -28.73 6.36
CA GLU A 137 -7.88 -27.66 5.36
C GLU A 137 -8.50 -28.20 4.07
N THR A 138 -9.40 -27.40 3.51
CA THR A 138 -9.96 -27.60 2.17
C THR A 138 -9.58 -26.44 1.28
N VAL A 139 -9.00 -26.70 0.10
CA VAL A 139 -8.76 -25.69 -0.94
C VAL A 139 -10.09 -25.43 -1.63
N LEU A 140 -10.56 -24.19 -1.60
CA LEU A 140 -11.77 -23.77 -2.30
C LEU A 140 -11.45 -23.18 -3.68
N VAL A 141 -10.38 -22.34 -3.76
CA VAL A 141 -9.94 -21.72 -5.03
C VAL A 141 -8.43 -21.77 -5.12
N ASP A 142 -7.93 -22.29 -6.23
CA ASP A 142 -6.51 -22.33 -6.56
C ASP A 142 -6.25 -21.52 -7.85
N PRO A 143 -5.75 -20.28 -7.76
CA PRO A 143 -5.52 -19.45 -8.94
C PRO A 143 -4.38 -19.96 -9.83
N ASP A 144 -3.50 -20.84 -9.33
CA ASP A 144 -2.45 -21.47 -10.16
C ASP A 144 -3.03 -22.41 -11.23
N LEU A 145 -4.24 -22.95 -11.05
CA LEU A 145 -4.93 -23.75 -12.08
C LEU A 145 -5.33 -22.88 -13.29
N ASP A 146 -5.81 -21.66 -13.03
CA ASP A 146 -6.11 -20.70 -14.09
C ASP A 146 -4.85 -20.18 -14.77
N ALA A 147 -3.78 -19.94 -13.99
CA ALA A 147 -2.47 -19.55 -14.54
C ALA A 147 -1.90 -20.62 -15.47
N GLN A 148 -2.05 -21.90 -15.14
CA GLN A 148 -1.63 -23.01 -16.03
C GLN A 148 -2.42 -23.03 -17.35
N ARG A 149 -3.70 -22.73 -17.30
CA ARG A 149 -4.58 -22.72 -18.47
C ARG A 149 -4.35 -21.53 -19.39
N THR A 150 -4.06 -20.35 -18.81
CA THR A 150 -3.99 -19.07 -19.56
C THR A 150 -2.55 -18.62 -19.86
N GLY A 151 -1.55 -19.15 -19.16
CA GLY A 151 -0.16 -18.69 -19.21
C GLY A 151 0.08 -17.38 -18.46
N VAL A 152 -0.92 -16.82 -17.76
CA VAL A 152 -0.85 -15.55 -17.04
C VAL A 152 -1.13 -15.76 -15.55
N PRO A 153 -0.37 -15.17 -14.63
CA PRO A 153 -0.65 -15.28 -13.19
C PRO A 153 -2.06 -14.76 -12.85
N HIS A 154 -2.79 -15.51 -12.03
CA HIS A 154 -4.08 -15.10 -11.47
C HIS A 154 -3.96 -14.93 -9.96
N ALA A 155 -4.85 -14.11 -9.38
CA ALA A 155 -4.91 -13.89 -7.93
C ALA A 155 -6.34 -13.74 -7.44
N VAL A 156 -6.62 -14.28 -6.24
CA VAL A 156 -7.85 -13.97 -5.50
C VAL A 156 -7.70 -12.58 -4.89
N ASN A 157 -8.55 -11.63 -5.32
CA ASN A 157 -8.52 -10.24 -4.88
C ASN A 157 -9.27 -10.04 -3.56
N TYR A 158 -10.40 -10.71 -3.41
CA TYR A 158 -11.26 -10.66 -2.22
C TYR A 158 -12.13 -11.92 -2.12
N PHE A 159 -12.69 -12.17 -0.95
CA PHE A 159 -13.73 -13.18 -0.75
C PHE A 159 -14.66 -12.81 0.39
N THR A 160 -15.90 -13.30 0.33
CA THR A 160 -16.90 -13.15 1.40
C THR A 160 -17.77 -14.39 1.47
N PRO A 161 -17.79 -15.13 2.59
CA PRO A 161 -18.65 -16.29 2.79
C PRO A 161 -20.11 -15.87 3.03
N SER A 162 -21.08 -16.71 2.62
CA SER A 162 -22.49 -16.53 2.99
C SER A 162 -22.72 -16.82 4.47
N TRP A 163 -23.76 -16.22 5.06
CA TRP A 163 -24.07 -16.35 6.50
C TRP A 163 -24.30 -17.81 6.92
N ASP A 164 -24.87 -18.64 6.04
CA ASP A 164 -25.08 -20.08 6.27
C ASP A 164 -23.86 -20.94 5.94
N GLY A 165 -22.79 -20.32 5.41
CA GLY A 165 -21.54 -20.97 5.03
C GLY A 165 -21.66 -21.99 3.88
N ARG A 166 -22.74 -21.95 3.09
CA ARG A 166 -22.94 -22.83 1.91
C ARG A 166 -22.24 -22.32 0.67
N HIS A 167 -22.06 -21.00 0.58
CA HIS A 167 -21.43 -20.36 -0.57
C HIS A 167 -20.29 -19.45 -0.13
N VAL A 168 -19.37 -19.19 -1.04
CA VAL A 168 -18.40 -18.10 -0.92
C VAL A 168 -18.36 -17.31 -2.23
N ALA A 169 -18.55 -16.01 -2.15
CA ALA A 169 -18.33 -15.10 -3.25
C ALA A 169 -16.85 -14.67 -3.22
N PHE A 170 -16.19 -14.65 -4.39
CA PHE A 170 -14.79 -14.23 -4.48
C PHE A 170 -14.52 -13.53 -5.80
N GLY A 171 -13.56 -12.61 -5.79
CA GLY A 171 -13.08 -11.93 -6.98
C GLY A 171 -11.72 -12.46 -7.41
N MET A 172 -11.53 -12.65 -8.71
CA MET A 172 -10.26 -13.07 -9.29
C MET A 172 -9.89 -12.22 -10.50
N SER A 173 -8.63 -11.80 -10.59
CA SER A 173 -8.05 -11.04 -11.69
C SER A 173 -6.76 -11.69 -12.20
N ALA A 174 -6.35 -11.31 -13.44
CA ALA A 174 -5.18 -11.83 -14.13
C ALA A 174 -4.11 -10.76 -14.33
N GLY A 175 -2.82 -11.15 -14.38
CA GLY A 175 -1.71 -10.31 -14.79
C GLY A 175 -1.48 -9.05 -13.93
N GLY A 176 -2.02 -9.00 -12.70
CA GLY A 176 -1.93 -7.83 -11.83
C GLY A 176 -2.87 -6.68 -12.22
N SER A 177 -3.83 -6.90 -13.13
CA SER A 177 -4.77 -5.87 -13.62
C SER A 177 -5.74 -5.35 -12.55
N GLU A 178 -5.96 -6.09 -11.46
CA GLU A 178 -6.97 -5.83 -10.42
C GLU A 178 -8.42 -5.73 -10.95
N ASP A 179 -8.64 -5.88 -12.24
CA ASP A 179 -9.98 -5.92 -12.86
C ASP A 179 -10.62 -7.29 -12.59
N ALA A 180 -11.17 -7.41 -11.38
CA ALA A 180 -11.70 -8.67 -10.89
C ALA A 180 -13.08 -8.98 -11.46
N SER A 181 -13.27 -10.26 -11.81
CA SER A 181 -14.60 -10.86 -12.00
C SER A 181 -15.06 -11.52 -10.71
N LEU A 182 -16.32 -11.32 -10.35
CA LEU A 182 -16.97 -11.95 -9.20
C LEU A 182 -17.46 -13.36 -9.57
N TYR A 183 -17.10 -14.32 -8.74
CA TYR A 183 -17.55 -15.72 -8.79
C TYR A 183 -18.32 -16.06 -7.53
N VAL A 184 -19.26 -17.00 -7.61
CA VAL A 184 -19.88 -17.63 -6.44
C VAL A 184 -19.55 -19.12 -6.47
N LEU A 185 -18.98 -19.65 -5.40
CA LEU A 185 -18.65 -21.06 -5.22
C LEU A 185 -19.63 -21.71 -4.23
N ASN A 186 -20.17 -22.88 -4.57
CA ASN A 186 -20.83 -23.74 -3.60
C ASN A 186 -19.75 -24.52 -2.84
N VAL A 187 -19.70 -24.34 -1.52
CA VAL A 187 -18.60 -24.87 -0.65
C VAL A 187 -18.62 -26.42 -0.57
N GLU A 188 -19.81 -27.03 -0.61
CA GLU A 188 -19.97 -28.49 -0.51
C GLU A 188 -19.52 -29.19 -1.80
N THR A 189 -19.94 -28.66 -2.95
CA THR A 189 -19.65 -29.28 -4.25
C THR A 189 -18.34 -28.84 -4.87
N GLY A 190 -17.74 -27.75 -4.40
CA GLY A 190 -16.55 -27.12 -4.97
C GLY A 190 -16.78 -26.52 -6.37
N LYS A 191 -18.04 -26.34 -6.80
CA LYS A 191 -18.39 -25.83 -8.13
C LYS A 191 -18.87 -24.40 -8.08
N THR A 192 -18.55 -23.63 -9.11
CA THR A 192 -19.10 -22.28 -9.29
C THR A 192 -20.58 -22.33 -9.66
N VAL A 193 -21.34 -21.35 -9.17
CA VAL A 193 -22.78 -21.19 -9.39
C VAL A 193 -23.00 -19.94 -10.24
N GLY A 194 -23.55 -20.13 -11.43
CA GLY A 194 -23.73 -19.05 -12.42
C GLY A 194 -22.46 -18.72 -13.20
N ALA A 195 -22.55 -17.73 -14.07
CA ALA A 195 -21.43 -17.20 -14.84
C ALA A 195 -20.64 -16.16 -14.00
N PRO A 196 -19.34 -15.93 -14.28
CA PRO A 196 -18.59 -14.85 -13.68
C PRO A 196 -19.19 -13.48 -14.02
N ILE A 197 -19.21 -12.56 -13.06
CA ILE A 197 -19.71 -11.19 -13.23
C ILE A 197 -18.49 -10.28 -13.34
N PRO A 198 -18.25 -9.61 -14.48
CA PRO A 198 -17.07 -8.80 -14.69
C PRO A 198 -17.15 -7.46 -13.96
N ARG A 199 -15.98 -6.84 -13.74
CA ARG A 199 -15.83 -5.48 -13.24
C ARG A 199 -16.42 -5.26 -11.85
N VAL A 200 -16.18 -6.22 -10.97
CA VAL A 200 -16.53 -6.15 -9.55
C VAL A 200 -15.25 -6.11 -8.74
N PRO A 201 -14.71 -4.91 -8.42
CA PRO A 201 -13.40 -4.77 -7.78
C PRO A 201 -13.39 -5.14 -6.29
N GLY A 202 -14.58 -5.35 -5.71
CA GLY A 202 -14.81 -5.65 -4.30
C GLY A 202 -16.18 -5.15 -3.84
N LEU A 203 -16.33 -4.88 -2.53
CA LEU A 203 -17.59 -4.39 -1.94
C LEU A 203 -18.78 -5.33 -2.25
N VAL A 204 -18.60 -6.60 -1.91
CA VAL A 204 -19.58 -7.67 -2.09
C VAL A 204 -20.14 -8.10 -0.75
N HIS A 205 -21.45 -8.04 -0.58
CA HIS A 205 -22.11 -8.35 0.68
C HIS A 205 -23.27 -9.34 0.45
N TRP A 206 -23.38 -10.32 1.34
CA TRP A 206 -24.52 -11.23 1.37
C TRP A 206 -25.72 -10.58 2.06
N LEU A 207 -26.90 -10.78 1.47
CA LEU A 207 -28.13 -10.46 2.17
C LEU A 207 -28.35 -11.45 3.33
N PRO A 208 -29.14 -11.07 4.36
CA PRO A 208 -29.39 -11.95 5.51
C PRO A 208 -29.95 -13.33 5.17
N ASN A 209 -30.60 -13.47 4.00
CA ASN A 209 -31.13 -14.75 3.52
C ASN A 209 -30.09 -15.74 2.97
N SER A 210 -28.80 -15.33 2.84
CA SER A 210 -27.71 -16.12 2.24
C SER A 210 -27.95 -16.59 0.79
N GLN A 211 -28.98 -16.06 0.11
CA GLN A 211 -29.38 -16.46 -1.24
C GLN A 211 -29.18 -15.37 -2.29
N SER A 212 -28.81 -14.19 -1.85
CA SER A 212 -28.64 -13.02 -2.71
C SER A 212 -27.40 -12.23 -2.32
N LEU A 213 -26.82 -11.55 -3.32
CA LEU A 213 -25.67 -10.66 -3.18
C LEU A 213 -26.07 -9.23 -3.52
N ALA A 214 -25.47 -8.28 -2.80
CA ALA A 214 -25.33 -6.88 -3.21
C ALA A 214 -23.85 -6.64 -3.50
N TYR A 215 -23.50 -6.09 -4.67
CA TYR A 215 -22.13 -5.87 -5.07
C TYR A 215 -22.00 -4.58 -5.88
N ASN A 216 -20.89 -3.86 -5.68
CA ASN A 216 -20.56 -2.70 -6.51
C ASN A 216 -20.02 -3.16 -7.86
N GLN A 217 -20.58 -2.63 -8.96
CA GLN A 217 -20.13 -2.92 -10.31
C GLN A 217 -19.75 -1.64 -11.04
N LEU A 218 -18.55 -1.63 -11.59
CA LEU A 218 -18.08 -0.56 -12.46
C LEU A 218 -18.73 -0.63 -13.83
N GLN A 219 -18.86 0.50 -14.51
CA GLN A 219 -19.43 0.54 -15.85
C GLN A 219 -18.52 -0.11 -16.89
N VAL A 220 -19.11 -0.63 -17.95
CA VAL A 220 -18.39 -1.05 -19.16
C VAL A 220 -18.27 0.15 -20.08
N LEU A 221 -17.04 0.57 -20.38
CA LEU A 221 -16.81 1.69 -21.31
C LEU A 221 -17.24 1.30 -22.74
N LYS A 222 -17.92 2.22 -23.40
CA LYS A 222 -18.27 2.08 -24.81
C LYS A 222 -17.09 2.48 -25.70
N PRO A 223 -17.00 1.99 -26.94
CA PRO A 223 -15.99 2.46 -27.87
C PRO A 223 -16.00 3.99 -28.03
N GLY A 224 -14.84 4.64 -27.85
CA GLY A 224 -14.68 6.10 -27.90
C GLY A 224 -15.01 6.85 -26.60
N GLN A 225 -15.43 6.17 -25.55
CA GLN A 225 -15.60 6.75 -24.23
C GLN A 225 -14.22 6.92 -23.57
N PRO A 226 -13.94 8.07 -22.88
CA PRO A 226 -12.66 8.29 -22.23
C PRO A 226 -12.35 7.26 -21.14
N ASP A 227 -11.08 6.85 -21.01
CA ASP A 227 -10.63 5.95 -19.94
C ASP A 227 -10.88 6.54 -18.54
N THR A 228 -10.90 7.87 -18.38
CA THR A 228 -11.26 8.58 -17.15
C THR A 228 -12.67 8.31 -16.64
N ASP A 229 -13.57 7.81 -17.53
CA ASP A 229 -14.93 7.44 -17.13
C ASP A 229 -15.00 6.07 -16.45
N TYR A 230 -13.89 5.32 -16.40
CA TYR A 230 -13.85 3.94 -15.92
C TYR A 230 -14.47 3.75 -14.53
N TYR A 231 -14.17 4.67 -13.59
CA TYR A 231 -14.66 4.61 -12.21
C TYR A 231 -15.93 5.43 -11.96
N LEU A 232 -16.42 6.18 -12.97
CA LEU A 232 -17.62 6.99 -12.80
C LEU A 232 -18.89 6.16 -12.75
N ASN A 233 -19.87 6.62 -11.97
CA ASN A 233 -21.23 6.11 -11.92
C ASN A 233 -21.31 4.61 -11.62
N SER A 234 -20.43 4.11 -10.75
CA SER A 234 -20.54 2.74 -10.25
C SER A 234 -21.89 2.52 -9.55
N ARG A 235 -22.36 1.28 -9.55
CA ARG A 235 -23.70 0.95 -9.04
C ARG A 235 -23.64 -0.25 -8.12
N VAL A 236 -24.42 -0.23 -7.05
CA VAL A 236 -24.71 -1.43 -6.30
C VAL A 236 -25.78 -2.22 -7.01
N MET A 237 -25.42 -3.42 -7.41
CA MET A 237 -26.29 -4.41 -8.06
C MET A 237 -26.77 -5.42 -7.03
N TRP A 238 -28.01 -5.87 -7.15
CA TRP A 238 -28.59 -6.97 -6.39
C TRP A 238 -28.91 -8.16 -7.30
N LEU A 239 -28.41 -9.34 -6.93
CA LEU A 239 -28.56 -10.56 -7.71
C LEU A 239 -28.86 -11.75 -6.80
N GLN A 240 -29.82 -12.58 -7.19
CA GLN A 240 -30.04 -13.89 -6.58
C GLN A 240 -28.98 -14.88 -7.07
N VAL A 241 -28.41 -15.66 -6.17
CA VAL A 241 -27.38 -16.67 -6.49
C VAL A 241 -27.92 -17.67 -7.53
N GLY A 242 -27.13 -17.89 -8.57
CA GLY A 242 -27.49 -18.79 -9.70
C GLY A 242 -28.38 -18.17 -10.75
N ALA A 243 -28.91 -16.97 -10.54
CA ALA A 243 -29.65 -16.26 -11.59
C ALA A 243 -28.69 -15.66 -12.64
N PRO A 244 -29.15 -15.50 -13.90
CA PRO A 244 -28.33 -14.84 -14.93
C PRO A 244 -27.97 -13.40 -14.54
N GLU A 245 -26.77 -12.93 -14.87
CA GLU A 245 -26.33 -11.54 -14.62
C GLU A 245 -27.32 -10.50 -15.16
N ALA A 246 -27.92 -10.77 -16.33
CA ALA A 246 -28.90 -9.88 -16.94
C ALA A 246 -30.15 -9.63 -16.07
N SER A 247 -30.42 -10.48 -15.06
CA SER A 247 -31.51 -10.30 -14.10
C SER A 247 -31.11 -9.44 -12.89
N ALA A 248 -29.82 -9.04 -12.76
CA ALA A 248 -29.35 -8.18 -11.69
C ALA A 248 -30.04 -6.81 -11.75
N LYS A 249 -30.41 -6.30 -10.59
CA LYS A 249 -31.07 -4.99 -10.46
C LYS A 249 -30.13 -3.99 -9.84
N ALA A 250 -29.97 -2.83 -10.46
CA ALA A 250 -29.30 -1.69 -9.83
C ALA A 250 -30.20 -1.14 -8.72
N VAL A 251 -29.69 -1.09 -7.49
CA VAL A 251 -30.46 -0.74 -6.29
C VAL A 251 -29.94 0.50 -5.55
N PHE A 252 -28.67 0.89 -5.80
CA PHE A 252 -28.10 2.09 -5.20
C PHE A 252 -26.95 2.64 -6.07
N GLY A 253 -26.75 3.97 -6.03
CA GLY A 253 -25.66 4.66 -6.74
C GLY A 253 -26.09 5.97 -7.37
N PRO A 254 -25.12 6.77 -7.92
CA PRO A 254 -25.39 8.11 -8.44
C PRO A 254 -26.51 8.19 -9.48
N THR A 255 -26.51 7.28 -10.43
CA THR A 255 -27.54 7.23 -11.51
C THR A 255 -28.83 6.52 -11.09
N VAL A 256 -28.80 5.75 -10.00
CA VAL A 256 -29.97 4.99 -9.49
C VAL A 256 -30.79 5.86 -8.53
N ASN A 257 -30.13 6.68 -7.73
CA ASN A 257 -30.75 7.52 -6.71
C ASN A 257 -30.36 9.00 -6.89
N PRO A 258 -30.76 9.66 -7.99
CA PRO A 258 -30.30 11.02 -8.32
C PRO A 258 -30.70 12.09 -7.29
N THR A 259 -31.70 11.83 -6.48
CA THR A 259 -32.18 12.77 -5.45
C THR A 259 -31.37 12.73 -4.15
N LEU A 260 -30.44 11.74 -3.99
CA LEU A 260 -29.62 11.61 -2.78
C LEU A 260 -28.36 12.49 -2.79
N GLY A 261 -28.06 13.16 -3.91
CA GLY A 261 -26.93 14.07 -4.04
C GLY A 261 -25.56 13.34 -4.08
N LEU A 262 -25.54 12.12 -4.65
CA LEU A 262 -24.31 11.35 -4.86
C LEU A 262 -23.54 11.90 -6.05
N ALA A 263 -22.21 12.02 -5.90
CA ALA A 263 -21.31 12.45 -6.97
C ALA A 263 -20.99 11.30 -7.94
N PRO A 264 -20.66 11.56 -9.21
CA PRO A 264 -20.31 10.50 -10.17
C PRO A 264 -19.12 9.62 -9.76
N LEU A 265 -18.16 10.15 -8.99
CA LEU A 265 -17.01 9.40 -8.45
C LEU A 265 -17.32 8.64 -7.15
N ASP A 266 -18.50 8.85 -6.57
CA ASP A 266 -18.88 8.16 -5.35
C ASP A 266 -19.02 6.66 -5.58
N VAL A 267 -18.32 5.88 -4.76
CA VAL A 267 -18.41 4.41 -4.73
C VAL A 267 -19.27 4.01 -3.55
N SER A 268 -20.28 3.19 -3.81
CA SER A 268 -21.28 2.81 -2.82
C SER A 268 -21.24 1.32 -2.51
N GLU A 269 -21.58 0.98 -1.26
CA GLU A 269 -21.81 -0.38 -0.80
C GLU A 269 -23.09 -0.48 0.03
N LEU A 270 -23.70 -1.66 0.09
CA LEU A 270 -24.79 -1.96 1.01
C LEU A 270 -24.30 -2.94 2.06
N ILE A 271 -24.41 -2.54 3.32
CA ILE A 271 -23.95 -3.31 4.47
C ILE A 271 -25.16 -3.94 5.16
N PHE A 272 -25.07 -5.24 5.43
CA PHE A 272 -26.08 -6.05 6.08
C PHE A 272 -25.50 -6.74 7.32
N SER A 273 -26.38 -7.09 8.25
CA SER A 273 -26.07 -8.01 9.35
C SER A 273 -27.17 -9.04 9.47
N PRO A 274 -26.88 -10.32 9.78
CA PRO A 274 -27.90 -11.37 9.85
C PRO A 274 -28.91 -11.14 10.99
N ASP A 275 -28.55 -10.35 12.00
CA ASP A 275 -29.37 -10.01 13.15
C ASP A 275 -30.10 -8.66 13.01
N SER A 276 -30.00 -7.99 11.84
CA SER A 276 -30.59 -6.67 11.62
C SER A 276 -31.68 -6.67 10.55
N ARG A 277 -32.75 -5.92 10.83
CA ARG A 277 -33.78 -5.57 9.85
C ARG A 277 -33.41 -4.36 8.98
N TRP A 278 -32.31 -3.71 9.29
CA TRP A 278 -31.81 -2.52 8.62
C TRP A 278 -30.73 -2.89 7.59
N MET A 279 -30.61 -2.08 6.57
CA MET A 279 -29.45 -2.03 5.70
C MET A 279 -28.86 -0.62 5.71
N LEU A 280 -27.54 -0.52 5.68
CA LEU A 280 -26.84 0.75 5.54
C LEU A 280 -26.31 0.87 4.12
N ALA A 281 -26.46 2.04 3.50
CA ALA A 281 -25.72 2.40 2.30
C ALA A 281 -24.62 3.37 2.69
N ARG A 282 -23.36 2.93 2.55
CA ARG A 282 -22.18 3.78 2.70
C ARG A 282 -21.72 4.19 1.33
N THR A 283 -21.41 5.46 1.17
CA THR A 283 -20.89 6.02 -0.07
C THR A 283 -19.73 6.94 0.26
N SER A 284 -18.61 6.77 -0.38
CA SER A 284 -17.44 7.61 -0.23
C SER A 284 -16.84 7.96 -1.58
N ASP A 285 -16.18 9.10 -1.66
CA ASP A 285 -15.19 9.35 -2.70
C ASP A 285 -14.13 8.22 -2.68
N THR A 286 -13.64 7.83 -3.83
CA THR A 286 -12.76 6.67 -3.97
C THR A 286 -11.50 6.72 -3.09
N THR A 287 -11.01 7.89 -2.73
CA THR A 287 -9.74 8.05 -1.98
C THR A 287 -9.87 8.68 -0.60
N LEU A 288 -11.00 9.33 -0.31
CA LEU A 288 -11.27 9.87 1.02
C LEU A 288 -11.87 8.79 1.93
N PRO A 289 -11.41 8.66 3.18
CA PRO A 289 -12.01 7.73 4.12
C PRO A 289 -13.42 8.15 4.56
N GLU A 290 -13.75 9.44 4.47
CA GLU A 290 -15.05 9.98 4.88
C GLU A 290 -16.13 9.68 3.83
N GLY A 291 -17.36 9.45 4.30
CA GLY A 291 -18.47 9.13 3.41
C GLY A 291 -19.83 9.62 3.87
N LEU A 292 -20.78 9.49 2.96
CA LEU A 292 -22.20 9.65 3.22
C LEU A 292 -22.74 8.33 3.76
N LEU A 293 -23.68 8.40 4.70
CA LEU A 293 -24.33 7.22 5.26
C LEU A 293 -25.85 7.38 5.20
N PHE A 294 -26.49 6.34 4.67
CA PHE A 294 -27.95 6.24 4.58
C PHE A 294 -28.41 4.93 5.22
N VAL A 295 -29.68 4.91 5.68
CA VAL A 295 -30.34 3.73 6.23
C VAL A 295 -31.69 3.50 5.58
N ALA A 296 -32.03 2.24 5.38
CA ALA A 296 -33.36 1.79 4.98
C ALA A 296 -33.65 0.41 5.60
N LYS A 297 -34.91 -0.05 5.53
CA LYS A 297 -35.25 -1.43 5.91
C LYS A 297 -34.78 -2.40 4.85
N THR A 298 -34.17 -3.51 5.23
CA THR A 298 -33.73 -4.57 4.30
C THR A 298 -34.88 -5.12 3.47
N SER A 299 -36.10 -5.16 4.02
CA SER A 299 -37.33 -5.58 3.31
C SER A 299 -37.74 -4.66 2.16
N ASP A 300 -37.15 -3.46 2.06
CA ASP A 300 -37.45 -2.49 1.01
C ASP A 300 -36.44 -2.52 -0.14
N LEU A 301 -35.41 -3.36 -0.05
CA LEU A 301 -34.40 -3.50 -1.10
C LEU A 301 -35.04 -3.86 -2.45
N GLY A 302 -34.67 -3.13 -3.48
CA GLY A 302 -35.15 -3.35 -4.85
C GLY A 302 -36.57 -2.86 -5.11
N LYS A 303 -37.25 -2.27 -4.14
CA LYS A 303 -38.56 -1.60 -4.35
C LYS A 303 -38.33 -0.23 -5.01
N PRO A 304 -39.19 0.18 -5.95
CA PRO A 304 -39.06 1.45 -6.67
C PRO A 304 -39.00 2.69 -5.73
N ASN A 305 -39.61 2.59 -4.55
CA ASN A 305 -39.74 3.68 -3.59
C ASN A 305 -38.98 3.39 -2.28
N THR A 306 -37.82 2.71 -2.32
CA THR A 306 -36.99 2.52 -1.11
C THR A 306 -36.69 3.87 -0.48
N LYS A 307 -37.17 4.07 0.74
CA LYS A 307 -36.99 5.33 1.47
C LYS A 307 -35.65 5.31 2.20
N TRP A 308 -34.64 5.91 1.56
CA TRP A 308 -33.36 6.14 2.18
C TRP A 308 -33.41 7.35 3.12
N HIS A 309 -33.06 7.15 4.38
CA HIS A 309 -32.86 8.22 5.33
C HIS A 309 -31.38 8.50 5.48
N ARG A 310 -30.96 9.75 5.23
CA ARG A 310 -29.55 10.17 5.37
C ARG A 310 -29.21 10.34 6.85
N ILE A 311 -28.20 9.60 7.32
CA ILE A 311 -27.68 9.68 8.70
C ILE A 311 -26.58 10.75 8.77
N SER A 312 -25.61 10.75 7.81
CA SER A 312 -24.45 11.63 7.83
C SER A 312 -24.09 12.18 6.44
N GLY A 313 -23.39 13.32 6.46
CA GLY A 313 -22.72 13.91 5.31
C GLY A 313 -21.20 13.86 5.44
N TYR A 314 -20.47 14.36 4.46
CA TYR A 314 -19.00 14.46 4.50
C TYR A 314 -18.49 15.31 5.67
N ALA A 315 -19.25 16.33 6.08
CA ALA A 315 -18.90 17.19 7.21
C ALA A 315 -18.90 16.46 8.57
N ASP A 316 -19.61 15.34 8.67
CA ASP A 316 -19.69 14.53 9.89
C ASP A 316 -18.47 13.59 10.03
N LYS A 317 -17.61 13.53 9.02
CA LYS A 317 -16.32 12.84 9.05
C LYS A 317 -16.40 11.36 9.47
N ILE A 318 -17.45 10.66 9.02
CA ILE A 318 -17.61 9.21 9.27
C ILE A 318 -16.67 8.46 8.32
N THR A 319 -15.76 7.67 8.89
CA THR A 319 -14.72 6.95 8.15
C THR A 319 -14.94 5.44 8.07
N ASP A 320 -15.71 4.88 9.01
CA ASP A 320 -16.02 3.45 9.03
C ASP A 320 -17.36 3.19 9.74
N VAL A 321 -18.01 2.07 9.42
CA VAL A 321 -19.33 1.74 9.93
C VAL A 321 -19.51 0.23 10.09
N ALA A 322 -20.18 -0.17 11.19
CA ALA A 322 -20.65 -1.55 11.40
C ALA A 322 -22.11 -1.56 11.86
N LEU A 323 -22.83 -2.63 11.54
CA LEU A 323 -24.25 -2.83 11.83
C LEU A 323 -24.44 -4.05 12.72
N LYS A 324 -25.17 -3.87 13.85
CA LYS A 324 -25.55 -4.97 14.74
C LYS A 324 -26.94 -4.72 15.34
N GLY A 325 -27.87 -5.63 15.06
CA GLY A 325 -29.27 -5.48 15.51
C GLY A 325 -29.90 -4.18 14.99
N ASP A 326 -30.42 -3.37 15.91
CA ASP A 326 -30.97 -2.03 15.62
C ASP A 326 -29.94 -0.89 15.77
N ASP A 327 -28.65 -1.18 15.92
CA ASP A 327 -27.62 -0.16 16.16
C ASP A 327 -26.58 -0.10 15.03
N ALA A 328 -26.22 1.12 14.61
CA ALA A 328 -25.05 1.41 13.81
C ALA A 328 -23.91 1.91 14.71
N PHE A 329 -22.70 1.43 14.45
CA PHE A 329 -21.47 1.89 15.07
C PHE A 329 -20.67 2.67 14.03
N LEU A 330 -20.29 3.91 14.35
CA LEU A 330 -19.77 4.88 13.39
C LEU A 330 -18.45 5.41 13.89
N MET A 331 -17.37 5.16 13.16
CA MET A 331 -16.07 5.78 13.45
C MET A 331 -16.01 7.16 12.83
N THR A 332 -15.60 8.17 13.61
CA THR A 332 -15.50 9.56 13.16
C THR A 332 -14.28 10.23 13.77
N HIS A 333 -13.77 11.26 13.07
CA HIS A 333 -12.80 12.18 13.62
C HIS A 333 -13.36 13.59 13.88
N THR A 334 -14.66 13.80 13.76
CA THR A 334 -15.32 15.07 14.13
C THR A 334 -15.13 15.34 15.63
N GLY A 335 -14.45 16.47 15.95
CA GLY A 335 -14.10 16.81 17.33
C GLY A 335 -13.13 15.85 18.02
N ALA A 336 -12.60 14.85 17.31
CA ALA A 336 -11.71 13.81 17.81
C ALA A 336 -10.66 13.44 16.74
N PRO A 337 -9.61 14.23 16.52
CA PRO A 337 -8.66 14.01 15.41
C PRO A 337 -7.97 12.64 15.47
N ARG A 338 -7.96 11.98 16.62
CA ARG A 338 -7.47 10.60 16.80
C ARG A 338 -8.55 9.53 16.73
N ARG A 339 -9.74 9.92 16.25
CA ARG A 339 -10.96 9.14 16.03
C ARG A 339 -11.63 8.65 17.30
N GLN A 340 -12.92 8.37 17.17
CA GLN A 340 -13.76 7.77 18.19
C GLN A 340 -14.87 6.96 17.51
N VAL A 341 -15.55 6.07 18.25
CA VAL A 341 -16.70 5.34 17.74
C VAL A 341 -17.97 5.80 18.45
N LEU A 342 -18.97 6.11 17.65
CA LEU A 342 -20.31 6.46 18.08
C LEU A 342 -21.22 5.24 17.92
N ARG A 343 -22.23 5.08 18.80
CA ARG A 343 -23.34 4.13 18.65
C ARG A 343 -24.64 4.90 18.43
N LEU A 344 -25.35 4.58 17.37
CA LEU A 344 -26.59 5.20 16.94
C LEU A 344 -27.70 4.16 16.80
N ASN A 345 -28.85 4.36 17.49
CA ASN A 345 -30.01 3.49 17.31
C ASN A 345 -30.79 3.87 16.05
N LEU A 346 -30.95 2.91 15.13
CA LEU A 346 -31.57 3.10 13.83
C LEU A 346 -33.09 3.23 13.85
N ASN A 347 -33.75 3.01 14.98
CA ASN A 347 -35.16 3.36 15.15
C ASN A 347 -35.38 4.89 15.24
N LYS A 348 -34.29 5.64 15.54
CA LYS A 348 -34.22 7.09 15.52
C LYS A 348 -32.89 7.51 14.88
N PRO A 349 -32.74 7.40 13.55
CA PRO A 349 -31.46 7.49 12.86
C PRO A 349 -31.00 8.95 12.67
N THR A 350 -30.98 9.72 13.76
CA THR A 350 -30.49 11.10 13.79
C THR A 350 -29.14 11.15 14.46
N LEU A 351 -28.09 11.56 13.75
CA LEU A 351 -26.69 11.51 14.23
C LEU A 351 -26.48 12.23 15.56
N GLY A 352 -27.19 13.34 15.81
CA GLY A 352 -27.16 14.05 17.11
C GLY A 352 -27.63 13.23 18.30
N MET A 353 -28.28 12.07 18.09
CA MET A 353 -28.72 11.15 19.16
C MET A 353 -27.66 10.05 19.43
N ALA A 354 -26.59 10.01 18.63
CA ALA A 354 -25.52 9.04 18.82
C ALA A 354 -24.70 9.36 20.08
N ARG A 355 -24.18 8.30 20.70
CA ARG A 355 -23.32 8.42 21.89
C ARG A 355 -21.94 7.85 21.63
N VAL A 356 -20.90 8.45 22.20
CA VAL A 356 -19.54 7.90 22.16
C VAL A 356 -19.50 6.59 22.95
N VAL A 357 -18.91 5.54 22.36
CA VAL A 357 -18.77 4.21 23.00
C VAL A 357 -17.33 3.73 23.03
N ALA A 358 -16.43 4.33 22.24
CA ALA A 358 -15.00 4.02 22.27
C ALA A 358 -14.17 5.24 21.91
N THR A 359 -13.11 5.49 22.70
CA THR A 359 -12.06 6.48 22.47
C THR A 359 -10.71 5.83 22.66
N PRO A 360 -9.66 6.26 21.93
CA PRO A 360 -8.30 5.78 22.18
C PRO A 360 -7.74 6.39 23.46
N PRO A 361 -6.71 5.77 24.08
CA PRO A 361 -5.90 6.42 25.11
C PRO A 361 -5.24 7.70 24.59
N GLU A 362 -4.86 8.58 25.50
CA GLU A 362 -4.12 9.79 25.16
C GLU A 362 -2.83 9.45 24.38
N GLY A 363 -2.52 10.21 23.34
CA GLY A 363 -1.35 9.97 22.47
C GLY A 363 -1.58 8.94 21.37
N SER A 364 -2.54 8.04 21.50
CA SER A 364 -2.81 6.96 20.56
C SER A 364 -3.91 7.31 19.55
N VAL A 365 -4.01 6.53 18.46
CA VAL A 365 -5.02 6.69 17.40
C VAL A 365 -5.87 5.44 17.31
N LEU A 366 -7.21 5.60 17.26
CA LEU A 366 -8.13 4.50 16.95
C LEU A 366 -8.05 4.23 15.43
N GLU A 367 -7.39 3.13 15.06
CA GLU A 367 -7.08 2.81 13.66
C GLU A 367 -8.27 2.19 12.93
N SER A 368 -8.90 1.22 13.57
CA SER A 368 -10.07 0.49 13.09
C SER A 368 -10.85 -0.12 14.25
N PHE A 369 -12.05 -0.60 13.96
CA PHE A 369 -12.83 -1.36 14.94
C PHE A 369 -13.55 -2.54 14.29
N SER A 370 -13.91 -3.52 15.10
CA SER A 370 -14.75 -4.65 14.73
C SER A 370 -15.76 -4.93 15.86
N LEU A 371 -16.87 -5.55 15.52
CA LEU A 371 -17.84 -6.03 16.50
C LEU A 371 -17.69 -7.53 16.68
N ASN A 372 -17.91 -8.02 17.90
CA ASN A 372 -18.10 -9.41 18.20
C ASN A 372 -19.45 -9.62 18.92
N GLN A 373 -19.66 -10.77 19.56
CA GLN A 373 -20.96 -11.07 20.18
C GLN A 373 -21.36 -10.07 21.28
N ASP A 374 -20.42 -9.58 22.09
CA ASP A 374 -20.69 -8.78 23.29
C ASP A 374 -19.82 -7.53 23.46
N ALA A 375 -18.93 -7.26 22.49
CA ALA A 375 -18.00 -6.14 22.56
C ALA A 375 -17.73 -5.50 21.20
N LEU A 376 -17.26 -4.25 21.26
CA LEU A 376 -16.49 -3.60 20.22
C LEU A 376 -15.00 -3.84 20.52
N VAL A 377 -14.24 -4.23 19.52
CA VAL A 377 -12.78 -4.44 19.59
C VAL A 377 -12.13 -3.41 18.68
N ALA A 378 -11.31 -2.52 19.24
CA ALA A 378 -10.59 -1.52 18.48
C ALA A 378 -9.12 -1.86 18.39
N ALA A 379 -8.54 -1.63 17.19
CA ALA A 379 -7.12 -1.57 16.95
C ALA A 379 -6.64 -0.15 17.31
N ILE A 380 -5.65 -0.05 18.18
CA ILE A 380 -5.13 1.22 18.72
C ILE A 380 -3.67 1.36 18.32
N ARG A 381 -3.38 2.37 17.51
CA ARG A 381 -2.03 2.69 17.05
C ARG A 381 -1.27 3.51 18.09
N ASP A 382 -0.03 3.11 18.35
CA ASP A 382 1.00 3.87 19.03
C ASP A 382 2.31 3.76 18.24
N GLY A 383 2.67 4.81 17.53
CA GLY A 383 3.78 4.78 16.58
C GLY A 383 3.59 3.73 15.47
N THR A 384 4.54 2.81 15.34
CA THR A 384 4.46 1.68 14.39
C THR A 384 3.79 0.43 14.97
N SER A 385 3.47 0.43 16.24
CA SER A 385 2.77 -0.67 16.92
C SER A 385 1.25 -0.48 16.89
N ILE A 386 0.51 -1.59 16.85
CA ILE A 386 -0.95 -1.60 16.96
C ILE A 386 -1.34 -2.59 18.05
N GLY A 387 -1.87 -2.05 19.15
CA GLY A 387 -2.47 -2.81 20.22
C GLY A 387 -3.98 -3.03 20.01
N MET A 388 -4.65 -3.72 20.94
CA MET A 388 -6.08 -3.95 20.88
C MET A 388 -6.74 -3.55 22.21
N ARG A 389 -7.97 -3.01 22.12
CA ARG A 389 -8.82 -2.73 23.29
C ARG A 389 -10.22 -3.28 23.08
N ARG A 390 -10.82 -3.76 24.17
CA ARG A 390 -12.17 -4.31 24.20
C ARG A 390 -13.09 -3.34 24.95
N TYR A 391 -14.22 -2.98 24.36
CA TYR A 391 -15.25 -2.11 24.89
C TYR A 391 -16.54 -2.90 24.96
N ALA A 392 -17.07 -3.15 26.17
CA ALA A 392 -18.28 -3.95 26.36
C ALA A 392 -19.53 -3.24 25.80
N LEU A 393 -20.31 -3.89 24.96
CA LEU A 393 -21.52 -3.30 24.35
C LEU A 393 -22.62 -2.99 25.38
N GLY A 394 -22.65 -3.73 26.47
CA GLY A 394 -23.56 -3.51 27.62
C GLY A 394 -22.92 -2.77 28.80
N GLY A 395 -21.71 -2.21 28.62
CA GLY A 395 -20.98 -1.51 29.68
C GLY A 395 -21.55 -0.16 30.05
N SER A 396 -20.99 0.43 31.11
CA SER A 396 -21.36 1.79 31.56
C SER A 396 -21.13 2.78 30.41
N PRO A 397 -22.07 3.70 30.14
CA PRO A 397 -21.88 4.77 29.16
C PRO A 397 -20.65 5.68 29.43
N ALA A 398 -20.17 5.69 30.68
CA ALA A 398 -19.00 6.47 31.09
C ALA A 398 -17.66 5.78 30.76
N ASP A 399 -17.65 4.46 30.49
CA ASP A 399 -16.44 3.73 30.13
C ASP A 399 -16.23 3.74 28.59
N THR A 400 -15.59 4.79 28.08
CA THR A 400 -15.24 4.91 26.67
C THR A 400 -13.79 4.55 26.39
N LEU A 401 -12.97 4.23 27.40
CA LEU A 401 -11.56 3.82 27.22
C LEU A 401 -11.41 2.32 27.04
N GLY A 402 -12.37 1.52 27.53
CA GLY A 402 -12.35 0.06 27.44
C GLY A 402 -11.13 -0.58 28.14
N GLN A 403 -10.94 -1.87 27.90
CA GLN A 403 -9.88 -2.68 28.50
C GLN A 403 -8.80 -3.03 27.46
N SER A 404 -7.52 -2.86 27.81
CA SER A 404 -6.42 -3.30 26.97
C SER A 404 -6.35 -4.83 26.93
N ILE A 405 -6.12 -5.38 25.75
CA ILE A 405 -5.85 -6.81 25.55
C ILE A 405 -4.32 -6.98 25.54
N ALA A 406 -3.83 -7.80 26.48
CA ALA A 406 -2.40 -8.12 26.53
C ALA A 406 -2.00 -8.94 25.31
N LEU A 407 -1.03 -8.43 24.55
CA LEU A 407 -0.48 -9.11 23.37
C LEU A 407 0.73 -9.98 23.77
N PRO A 408 0.95 -11.15 23.14
CA PRO A 408 2.07 -12.02 23.41
C PRO A 408 3.46 -11.40 23.17
N PHE A 409 3.55 -10.41 22.28
CA PHE A 409 4.75 -9.62 22.02
C PHE A 409 4.40 -8.24 21.42
N ALA A 410 5.35 -7.31 21.45
CA ALA A 410 5.18 -5.99 20.84
C ALA A 410 5.16 -6.08 19.32
N GLY A 411 4.17 -5.44 18.68
CA GLY A 411 4.02 -5.47 17.23
C GLY A 411 2.71 -4.84 16.79
N ALA A 412 2.25 -5.20 15.62
CA ALA A 412 0.99 -4.75 15.06
C ALA A 412 -0.02 -5.89 15.02
N ALA A 413 -1.11 -5.72 15.77
CA ALA A 413 -2.24 -6.63 15.77
C ALA A 413 -3.26 -6.24 14.68
N ALA A 414 -3.83 -7.24 14.01
CA ALA A 414 -4.93 -7.10 13.07
C ALA A 414 -6.05 -8.06 13.45
N VAL A 415 -7.22 -7.52 13.82
CA VAL A 415 -8.39 -8.30 14.21
C VAL A 415 -8.95 -9.02 13.00
N HIS A 416 -9.23 -10.32 13.13
CA HIS A 416 -9.90 -11.09 12.09
C HIS A 416 -11.39 -10.80 12.07
N ALA A 417 -11.98 -10.79 10.88
CA ALA A 417 -13.40 -10.51 10.72
C ALA A 417 -14.28 -11.62 11.35
N ASP A 418 -15.32 -11.19 12.09
CA ASP A 418 -16.45 -11.99 12.59
C ASP A 418 -17.75 -11.26 12.17
N PRO A 419 -18.09 -11.24 10.87
CA PRO A 419 -19.17 -10.40 10.36
C PRO A 419 -20.55 -10.82 10.86
N ALA A 420 -20.70 -12.06 11.34
CA ALA A 420 -21.92 -12.55 11.96
C ALA A 420 -21.99 -12.27 13.47
N HIS A 421 -20.94 -11.69 14.06
CA HIS A 421 -20.82 -11.43 15.50
C HIS A 421 -21.09 -12.69 16.35
N ALA A 422 -20.61 -13.84 15.87
CA ALA A 422 -20.96 -15.15 16.44
C ALA A 422 -20.16 -15.51 17.68
N TYR A 423 -19.01 -14.87 17.88
CA TYR A 423 -18.04 -15.26 18.90
C TYR A 423 -17.84 -14.18 19.97
N ARG A 424 -17.56 -14.59 21.21
CA ARG A 424 -17.05 -13.72 22.27
C ARG A 424 -15.53 -13.59 22.22
N SER A 425 -14.88 -14.66 21.79
CA SER A 425 -13.41 -14.70 21.60
C SER A 425 -13.00 -13.83 20.42
N ILE A 426 -11.81 -13.23 20.51
CA ILE A 426 -11.26 -12.36 19.48
C ILE A 426 -10.12 -13.09 18.79
N SER A 427 -10.27 -13.36 17.49
CA SER A 427 -9.18 -13.90 16.68
C SER A 427 -8.42 -12.75 16.02
N TYR A 428 -7.09 -12.84 15.96
CA TYR A 428 -6.26 -11.79 15.40
C TYR A 428 -4.90 -12.33 14.92
N SER A 429 -4.29 -11.63 13.99
CA SER A 429 -2.88 -11.79 13.61
C SER A 429 -2.03 -10.78 14.36
N LEU A 430 -0.79 -11.15 14.70
CA LEU A 430 0.20 -10.27 15.32
C LEU A 430 1.55 -10.45 14.61
N SER A 431 2.19 -9.36 14.22
CA SER A 431 3.50 -9.33 13.58
C SER A 431 4.36 -8.23 14.20
N GLY A 432 5.64 -8.49 14.41
CA GLY A 432 6.60 -7.48 14.86
C GLY A 432 7.68 -7.24 13.82
N TRP A 433 8.57 -6.28 14.05
CA TRP A 433 9.74 -6.07 13.20
C TRP A 433 10.68 -7.28 13.15
N THR A 434 10.79 -7.98 14.30
CA THR A 434 11.69 -9.13 14.48
C THR A 434 10.94 -10.42 14.78
N GLN A 435 9.63 -10.34 15.00
CA GLN A 435 8.76 -11.47 15.34
C GLN A 435 7.96 -11.91 14.13
N LEU A 436 8.05 -13.19 13.80
CA LEU A 436 7.24 -13.79 12.73
C LEU A 436 5.74 -13.55 12.96
N PRO A 437 4.97 -13.26 11.90
CA PRO A 437 3.53 -13.16 12.04
C PRO A 437 2.93 -14.45 12.59
N ARG A 438 2.07 -14.35 13.59
CA ARG A 438 1.34 -15.46 14.22
C ARG A 438 -0.13 -15.11 14.35
N THR A 439 -0.95 -16.12 14.50
CA THR A 439 -2.39 -15.97 14.67
C THR A 439 -2.80 -16.45 16.08
N PHE A 440 -3.63 -15.65 16.73
CA PHE A 440 -4.02 -15.88 18.11
C PHE A 440 -5.54 -15.83 18.26
N VAL A 441 -6.03 -16.44 19.36
CA VAL A 441 -7.38 -16.25 19.87
C VAL A 441 -7.29 -15.78 21.31
N PHE A 442 -7.86 -14.63 21.58
CA PHE A 442 -8.09 -14.11 22.93
C PHE A 442 -9.45 -14.61 23.43
N ASP A 443 -9.47 -15.39 24.51
CA ASP A 443 -10.67 -16.04 25.05
C ASP A 443 -11.45 -15.15 26.06
N GLY A 444 -10.93 -13.98 26.36
CA GLY A 444 -11.40 -13.06 27.40
C GLY A 444 -10.42 -12.90 28.55
N THR A 445 -9.45 -13.79 28.69
CA THR A 445 -8.42 -13.80 29.74
C THR A 445 -6.99 -13.82 29.18
N ALA A 446 -6.74 -14.68 28.20
CA ALA A 446 -5.42 -14.88 27.61
C ALA A 446 -5.47 -15.03 26.08
N SER A 447 -4.36 -14.73 25.44
CA SER A 447 -4.15 -14.97 24.02
C SER A 447 -3.41 -16.26 23.79
N VAL A 448 -4.05 -17.21 23.11
CA VAL A 448 -3.49 -18.52 22.78
C VAL A 448 -3.22 -18.59 21.28
N ASP A 449 -2.07 -19.14 20.87
CA ASP A 449 -1.76 -19.38 19.46
C ASP A 449 -2.82 -20.30 18.85
N SER A 450 -3.43 -19.85 17.75
CA SER A 450 -4.52 -20.58 17.10
C SER A 450 -4.05 -21.77 16.24
N GLY A 451 -2.74 -21.90 15.98
CA GLY A 451 -2.20 -22.91 15.08
C GLY A 451 -2.58 -22.74 13.60
N LEU A 452 -3.30 -21.67 13.24
CA LEU A 452 -3.71 -21.41 11.86
C LEU A 452 -2.51 -21.19 10.94
N ARG A 453 -1.43 -20.62 11.48
CA ARG A 453 -0.16 -20.43 10.79
C ARG A 453 0.93 -21.29 11.45
N VAL A 454 1.49 -22.20 10.68
CA VAL A 454 2.68 -22.94 11.10
C VAL A 454 3.91 -22.08 10.82
N ASN A 455 4.59 -21.66 11.86
CA ASN A 455 5.82 -20.87 11.76
C ASN A 455 7.03 -21.75 12.09
N VAL A 456 8.08 -21.56 11.30
CA VAL A 456 9.40 -22.10 11.59
C VAL A 456 10.35 -20.91 11.73
N GLN A 457 11.02 -20.81 12.89
CA GLN A 457 12.06 -19.79 13.07
C GLN A 457 13.28 -20.20 12.24
N PRO A 458 13.65 -19.43 11.19
CA PRO A 458 14.82 -19.76 10.41
C PRO A 458 16.08 -19.70 11.26
N ALA A 459 17.00 -20.65 11.08
CA ALA A 459 18.31 -20.59 11.71
C ALA A 459 19.15 -19.46 11.14
N GLY A 460 20.00 -18.86 11.97
CA GLY A 460 20.96 -17.83 11.54
C GLY A 460 20.36 -16.45 11.28
N LEU A 461 19.17 -16.16 11.80
CA LEU A 461 18.65 -14.78 11.83
C LEU A 461 19.57 -13.90 12.69
N PRO A 462 19.97 -12.73 12.19
CA PRO A 462 20.71 -11.78 13.03
C PRO A 462 19.81 -11.24 14.16
N GLU A 463 20.41 -11.00 15.31
CA GLU A 463 19.72 -10.19 16.33
C GLU A 463 19.61 -8.76 15.83
N ILE A 464 18.38 -8.23 15.81
CA ILE A 464 18.05 -6.90 15.28
C ILE A 464 17.75 -5.96 16.43
N GLU A 465 18.36 -4.80 16.40
CA GLU A 465 18.02 -3.64 17.21
C GLU A 465 16.98 -2.79 16.49
N VAL A 466 15.94 -2.41 17.23
CA VAL A 466 14.84 -1.57 16.75
C VAL A 466 14.81 -0.32 17.61
N THR A 467 14.97 0.84 17.00
CA THR A 467 15.05 2.13 17.72
C THR A 467 14.03 3.09 17.13
N ASP A 468 13.14 3.62 17.98
CA ASP A 468 12.22 4.69 17.62
C ASP A 468 12.87 6.04 17.94
N VAL A 469 12.90 6.92 16.96
CA VAL A 469 13.51 8.25 17.04
C VAL A 469 12.56 9.33 16.51
N LYS A 470 12.92 10.60 16.76
CA LYS A 470 12.22 11.75 16.16
C LYS A 470 13.25 12.65 15.50
N ALA A 471 13.12 12.84 14.18
CA ALA A 471 13.92 13.77 13.41
C ALA A 471 13.28 15.16 13.44
N THR A 472 14.07 16.22 13.68
CA THR A 472 13.56 17.59 13.67
C THR A 472 13.45 18.10 12.24
N SER A 473 12.24 18.40 11.80
CA SER A 473 11.94 18.94 10.46
C SER A 473 12.27 20.44 10.36
N HIS A 474 12.14 21.00 9.13
CA HIS A 474 12.44 22.37 8.76
C HIS A 474 11.72 23.46 9.59
N ASP A 475 10.57 23.10 10.16
CA ASP A 475 9.71 23.97 10.97
C ASP A 475 9.71 23.64 12.48
N GLY A 476 10.65 22.77 12.91
CA GLY A 476 10.75 22.31 14.29
C GLY A 476 9.85 21.10 14.61
N THR A 477 9.02 20.62 13.66
CA THR A 477 8.16 19.45 13.87
C THR A 477 9.01 18.20 14.07
N LEU A 478 8.67 17.39 15.09
CA LEU A 478 9.33 16.13 15.40
C LEU A 478 8.71 14.98 14.61
N VAL A 479 9.41 14.50 13.59
CA VAL A 479 8.97 13.43 12.67
C VAL A 479 9.36 12.08 13.24
N PRO A 480 8.40 11.16 13.53
CA PRO A 480 8.72 9.84 14.06
C PRO A 480 9.29 8.95 12.97
N MET A 481 10.35 8.22 13.31
CA MET A 481 11.03 7.28 12.44
C MET A 481 11.50 6.07 13.25
N THR A 482 11.26 4.86 12.71
CA THR A 482 11.76 3.61 13.29
C THR A 482 12.97 3.13 12.49
N ILE A 483 14.08 2.83 13.18
CA ILE A 483 15.34 2.39 12.57
C ILE A 483 15.63 0.95 13.01
N LEU A 484 15.97 0.11 12.03
CA LEU A 484 16.29 -1.30 12.25
C LEU A 484 17.67 -1.62 11.69
N HIS A 485 18.49 -2.29 12.48
CA HIS A 485 19.80 -2.77 12.05
C HIS A 485 20.24 -3.98 12.88
N LYS A 486 21.27 -4.67 12.40
CA LYS A 486 21.89 -5.74 13.17
C LYS A 486 22.46 -5.17 14.47
N LYS A 487 22.19 -5.83 15.61
CA LYS A 487 22.74 -5.45 16.91
C LYS A 487 24.25 -5.39 16.90
N GLY A 488 24.80 -4.35 17.53
CA GLY A 488 26.23 -4.10 17.58
C GLY A 488 26.81 -3.55 16.28
N LEU A 489 25.99 -2.99 15.37
CA LEU A 489 26.46 -2.30 14.18
C LEU A 489 27.23 -1.03 14.56
N THR A 490 28.39 -0.82 13.95
CA THR A 490 29.17 0.40 14.15
C THR A 490 28.56 1.54 13.35
N LEU A 491 28.19 2.64 14.01
CA LEU A 491 27.59 3.82 13.38
C LEU A 491 28.71 4.80 12.95
N ASP A 492 29.32 4.54 11.80
CA ASP A 492 30.46 5.28 11.26
C ASP A 492 30.19 5.91 9.88
N GLY A 493 28.92 5.95 9.47
CA GLY A 493 28.48 6.53 8.19
C GLY A 493 28.72 5.62 6.97
N ARG A 494 29.24 4.41 7.15
CA ARG A 494 29.57 3.50 6.05
C ARG A 494 28.54 2.40 5.81
N ASN A 495 27.46 2.36 6.59
CA ASN A 495 26.46 1.31 6.46
C ASN A 495 25.50 1.60 5.30
N PRO A 496 25.20 0.62 4.44
CA PRO A 496 24.17 0.77 3.42
C PRO A 496 22.81 0.95 4.10
N THR A 497 22.23 2.13 3.95
CA THR A 497 21.01 2.52 4.64
C THR A 497 19.91 2.84 3.64
N LEU A 498 18.69 2.34 3.89
CA LEU A 498 17.51 2.62 3.08
C LEU A 498 16.44 3.31 3.92
N LEU A 499 16.14 4.56 3.57
CA LEU A 499 15.04 5.34 4.12
C LEU A 499 13.77 5.06 3.33
N ASN A 500 12.74 4.56 4.00
CA ASN A 500 11.40 4.32 3.45
C ASN A 500 10.42 5.37 3.97
N GLY A 501 9.47 5.78 3.09
CA GLY A 501 8.40 6.68 3.47
C GLY A 501 7.29 6.72 2.42
N TYR A 502 6.13 7.24 2.84
CA TYR A 502 4.93 7.32 1.99
C TYR A 502 4.30 8.71 2.02
N GLY A 503 3.61 9.05 3.12
CA GLY A 503 3.11 10.39 3.41
C GLY A 503 1.87 10.81 2.62
N SER A 504 0.93 9.89 2.34
CA SER A 504 -0.34 10.17 1.67
C SER A 504 -1.46 9.30 2.22
N TYR A 505 -2.72 9.70 2.03
CA TYR A 505 -3.95 8.97 2.39
C TYR A 505 -4.05 8.60 3.88
N GLY A 506 -3.28 9.23 4.75
CA GLY A 506 -3.22 8.84 6.16
C GLY A 506 -2.59 7.47 6.40
N PHE A 507 -1.92 6.86 5.40
CA PHE A 507 -1.24 5.58 5.56
C PHE A 507 -0.01 5.74 6.45
N SER A 508 0.14 4.83 7.43
CA SER A 508 1.27 4.83 8.36
C SER A 508 2.08 3.57 8.26
N GLU A 509 3.41 3.71 8.34
CA GLU A 509 4.31 2.58 8.46
C GLU A 509 4.01 1.80 9.75
N THR A 510 4.04 0.49 9.65
CA THR A 510 3.57 -0.42 10.70
C THR A 510 4.56 -1.56 10.87
N ALA A 511 4.76 -1.99 12.13
CA ALA A 511 5.64 -3.11 12.45
C ALA A 511 5.23 -4.38 11.71
N GLY A 512 6.17 -4.96 10.95
CA GLY A 512 5.92 -6.19 10.19
C GLY A 512 7.21 -6.92 9.85
N PHE A 513 7.20 -8.24 10.00
CA PHE A 513 8.33 -9.09 9.67
C PHE A 513 8.49 -9.24 8.15
N SER A 514 9.70 -9.00 7.67
CA SER A 514 10.05 -9.20 6.27
C SER A 514 11.30 -10.08 6.12
N PRO A 515 11.20 -11.27 5.50
CA PRO A 515 12.38 -12.10 5.22
C PRO A 515 13.44 -11.38 4.38
N ALA A 516 13.03 -10.57 3.39
CA ALA A 516 13.95 -9.79 2.57
C ALA A 516 14.69 -8.73 3.41
N ALA A 517 13.99 -8.06 4.34
CA ALA A 517 14.61 -7.11 5.26
C ALA A 517 15.66 -7.79 6.16
N MET A 518 15.40 -9.03 6.63
CA MET A 518 16.38 -9.79 7.40
C MET A 518 17.65 -10.08 6.59
N VAL A 519 17.52 -10.40 5.31
CA VAL A 519 18.69 -10.61 4.42
C VAL A 519 19.49 -9.32 4.24
N TRP A 520 18.84 -8.16 4.09
CA TRP A 520 19.48 -6.86 4.04
C TRP A 520 20.27 -6.55 5.31
N MET A 521 19.61 -6.67 6.47
CA MET A 521 20.23 -6.37 7.77
C MET A 521 21.35 -7.37 8.12
N ALA A 522 21.23 -8.64 7.71
CA ALA A 522 22.29 -9.63 7.89
C ALA A 522 23.60 -9.26 7.16
N ARG A 523 23.52 -8.44 6.11
CA ARG A 523 24.67 -7.90 5.37
C ARG A 523 25.17 -6.53 5.93
N GLY A 524 24.69 -6.11 7.09
CA GLY A 524 25.04 -4.82 7.69
C GLY A 524 24.20 -3.65 7.18
N GLY A 525 23.11 -3.93 6.47
CA GLY A 525 22.18 -2.91 6.02
C GLY A 525 21.34 -2.33 7.16
N VAL A 526 20.98 -1.06 7.04
CA VAL A 526 20.07 -0.34 7.93
C VAL A 526 18.76 -0.07 7.17
N LEU A 527 17.63 -0.24 7.84
CA LEU A 527 16.32 0.18 7.35
C LEU A 527 15.75 1.26 8.25
N ALA A 528 15.25 2.33 7.67
CA ALA A 528 14.55 3.38 8.38
C ALA A 528 13.16 3.58 7.76
N PHE A 529 12.13 3.66 8.61
CA PHE A 529 10.74 3.85 8.22
C PHE A 529 10.23 5.16 8.81
N ALA A 530 10.03 6.17 7.96
CA ALA A 530 9.63 7.51 8.37
C ALA A 530 8.12 7.68 8.24
N ASN A 531 7.44 7.98 9.35
CA ASN A 531 6.03 8.35 9.38
C ASN A 531 5.89 9.86 9.20
N VAL A 532 6.26 10.35 8.02
CA VAL A 532 6.20 11.77 7.63
C VAL A 532 4.77 12.33 7.66
N ARG A 533 4.61 13.65 7.68
CA ARG A 533 3.30 14.30 7.55
C ARG A 533 2.62 13.88 6.24
N GLY A 534 1.30 13.71 6.29
CA GLY A 534 0.50 13.02 5.28
C GLY A 534 0.22 11.55 5.64
N SER A 535 0.91 10.97 6.66
CA SER A 535 0.54 9.72 7.31
C SER A 535 -0.48 9.94 8.42
N GLY A 536 -1.08 8.87 8.93
CA GLY A 536 -2.07 8.90 10.01
C GLY A 536 -1.50 8.60 11.40
N VAL A 537 -0.18 8.55 11.57
CA VAL A 537 0.48 8.06 12.80
C VAL A 537 0.05 8.80 14.08
N TYR A 538 -0.29 10.08 13.95
CA TYR A 538 -0.84 10.91 15.02
C TYR A 538 -2.29 11.35 14.78
N GLY A 539 -2.99 10.69 13.84
CA GLY A 539 -4.38 10.97 13.49
C GLY A 539 -4.53 11.97 12.35
N ASN A 540 -5.74 12.55 12.27
CA ASN A 540 -6.12 13.38 11.12
C ASN A 540 -5.32 14.67 10.98
N ASP A 541 -4.92 15.32 12.08
CA ASP A 541 -4.16 16.58 12.01
C ASP A 541 -2.78 16.35 11.35
N TRP A 542 -2.14 15.21 11.64
CA TRP A 542 -0.87 14.83 11.03
C TRP A 542 -1.04 14.48 9.54
N TYR A 543 -2.16 13.87 9.19
CA TYR A 543 -2.51 13.62 7.80
C TYR A 543 -2.71 14.93 7.04
N GLN A 544 -3.53 15.84 7.57
CA GLN A 544 -3.81 17.13 6.94
C GLN A 544 -2.58 18.03 6.83
N ALA A 545 -1.58 17.86 7.70
CA ALA A 545 -0.31 18.58 7.63
C ALA A 545 0.61 18.14 6.46
N GLY A 546 0.25 17.10 5.69
CA GLY A 546 0.91 16.67 4.45
C GLY A 546 -0.07 16.41 3.31
N PHE A 547 -1.14 17.22 3.21
CA PHE A 547 -2.25 17.04 2.28
C PHE A 547 -2.40 18.26 1.35
N LYS A 548 -2.61 18.07 0.05
CA LYS A 548 -2.79 19.17 -0.94
C LYS A 548 -1.74 20.29 -0.77
N ALA A 549 -2.16 21.48 -0.36
CA ALA A 549 -1.29 22.65 -0.21
C ALA A 549 -0.18 22.47 0.86
N THR A 550 -0.38 21.60 1.83
CA THR A 550 0.62 21.28 2.87
C THR A 550 1.54 20.11 2.50
N LYS A 551 1.34 19.48 1.34
CA LYS A 551 2.13 18.35 0.84
C LYS A 551 3.65 18.58 0.84
N PRO A 552 4.19 19.80 0.67
CA PRO A 552 5.62 20.06 0.83
C PRO A 552 6.22 19.56 2.15
N ASN A 553 5.45 19.49 3.23
CA ASN A 553 5.93 18.97 4.51
C ASN A 553 6.33 17.48 4.41
N THR A 554 5.67 16.70 3.54
CA THR A 554 5.96 15.27 3.35
C THR A 554 7.42 15.02 2.96
N TRP A 555 7.94 15.72 1.94
CA TRP A 555 9.33 15.51 1.51
C TRP A 555 10.34 16.30 2.34
N LYS A 556 9.95 17.45 2.92
CA LYS A 556 10.82 18.17 3.84
C LYS A 556 11.07 17.36 5.12
N ASP A 557 10.06 16.64 5.60
CA ASP A 557 10.22 15.65 6.68
C ASP A 557 11.15 14.51 6.28
N GLY A 558 11.02 14.01 5.02
CA GLY A 558 11.92 12.99 4.48
C GLY A 558 13.38 13.45 4.41
N ILE A 559 13.61 14.69 3.97
CA ILE A 559 14.96 15.31 3.98
C ILE A 559 15.50 15.41 5.41
N ALA A 560 14.67 15.83 6.36
CA ALA A 560 15.08 15.89 7.78
C ALA A 560 15.43 14.50 8.35
N CYS A 561 14.66 13.47 8.02
CA CYS A 561 14.98 12.09 8.38
C CYS A 561 16.30 11.63 7.75
N ALA A 562 16.57 11.95 6.49
CA ALA A 562 17.83 11.67 5.81
C ALA A 562 19.02 12.36 6.52
N GLN A 563 18.88 13.63 6.84
CA GLN A 563 19.88 14.40 7.58
C GLN A 563 20.13 13.81 8.99
N TYR A 564 19.08 13.38 9.68
CA TYR A 564 19.21 12.70 10.98
C TYR A 564 20.03 11.42 10.85
N LEU A 565 19.74 10.55 9.86
CA LEU A 565 20.47 9.30 9.65
C LEU A 565 21.96 9.54 9.38
N ILE A 566 22.29 10.60 8.63
CA ILE A 566 23.67 11.01 8.36
C ILE A 566 24.35 11.55 9.64
N ALA A 567 23.69 12.46 10.33
CA ALA A 567 24.24 13.10 11.53
C ALA A 567 24.50 12.11 12.68
N GLN A 568 23.67 11.06 12.78
CA GLN A 568 23.82 10.00 13.78
C GLN A 568 24.76 8.87 13.34
N GLY A 569 25.38 8.97 12.16
CA GLY A 569 26.35 7.98 11.66
C GLY A 569 25.74 6.68 11.15
N TYR A 570 24.41 6.59 10.98
CA TYR A 570 23.81 5.43 10.33
C TYR A 570 24.23 5.34 8.87
N ALA A 571 24.36 6.47 8.20
CA ALA A 571 24.76 6.56 6.79
C ALA A 571 25.64 7.79 6.54
N SER A 572 26.17 7.86 5.32
CA SER A 572 26.64 9.08 4.67
C SER A 572 25.87 9.30 3.37
N PRO A 573 26.00 10.46 2.71
CA PRO A 573 25.41 10.65 1.39
C PRO A 573 25.79 9.57 0.35
N ALA A 574 26.97 8.95 0.52
CA ALA A 574 27.44 7.86 -0.36
C ALA A 574 26.80 6.49 -0.04
N THR A 575 26.13 6.34 1.10
CA THR A 575 25.57 5.08 1.56
C THR A 575 24.08 5.17 1.91
N LEU A 576 23.42 6.32 1.65
CA LEU A 576 22.02 6.52 1.92
C LEU A 576 21.19 6.36 0.64
N GLY A 577 20.27 5.41 0.65
CA GLY A 577 19.21 5.27 -0.35
C GLY A 577 17.87 5.74 0.18
N ILE A 578 16.94 6.08 -0.73
CA ILE A 578 15.56 6.46 -0.40
C ILE A 578 14.59 5.67 -1.27
N MET A 579 13.48 5.21 -0.71
CA MET A 579 12.45 4.44 -1.42
C MET A 579 11.04 4.87 -1.02
N GLY A 580 10.14 4.88 -2.00
CA GLY A 580 8.71 5.06 -1.81
C GLY A 580 7.89 4.34 -2.88
N THR A 581 6.69 3.90 -2.50
CA THR A 581 5.79 3.15 -3.37
C THR A 581 4.57 3.99 -3.70
N SER A 582 4.03 3.91 -4.94
CA SER A 582 2.76 4.56 -5.31
C SER A 582 2.82 6.08 -5.08
N ALA A 583 1.93 6.66 -4.30
CA ALA A 583 2.00 8.07 -3.88
C ALA A 583 3.31 8.44 -3.16
N GLY A 584 4.04 7.47 -2.58
CA GLY A 584 5.39 7.65 -2.06
C GLY A 584 6.41 8.04 -3.13
N GLY A 585 6.08 7.96 -4.42
CA GLY A 585 6.85 8.54 -5.52
C GLY A 585 7.02 10.06 -5.37
N ILE A 586 6.01 10.76 -4.83
CA ILE A 586 6.09 12.20 -4.50
C ILE A 586 7.11 12.43 -3.37
N PHE A 587 7.04 11.64 -2.32
CA PHE A 587 7.99 11.69 -1.19
C PHE A 587 9.44 11.53 -1.68
N VAL A 588 9.76 10.46 -2.42
CA VAL A 588 11.11 10.22 -2.96
C VAL A 588 11.50 11.28 -3.96
N GLY A 589 10.65 11.55 -4.96
CA GLY A 589 10.97 12.41 -6.08
C GLY A 589 11.24 13.84 -5.65
N ARG A 590 10.39 14.37 -4.77
CA ARG A 590 10.59 15.73 -4.26
C ARG A 590 11.76 15.82 -3.28
N SER A 591 12.04 14.79 -2.48
CA SER A 591 13.27 14.72 -1.68
C SER A 591 14.52 14.79 -2.56
N VAL A 592 14.56 13.98 -3.62
CA VAL A 592 15.69 13.87 -4.54
C VAL A 592 15.85 15.13 -5.43
N THR A 593 14.75 15.72 -5.91
CA THR A 593 14.83 16.96 -6.72
C THR A 593 15.16 18.20 -5.89
N THR A 594 14.91 18.16 -4.58
CA THR A 594 15.19 19.26 -3.65
C THR A 594 16.60 19.16 -3.05
N ALA A 595 17.04 17.95 -2.68
CA ALA A 595 18.31 17.71 -2.00
C ALA A 595 19.05 16.47 -2.58
N PRO A 596 19.39 16.46 -3.89
CA PRO A 596 19.99 15.30 -4.56
C PRO A 596 21.30 14.84 -3.92
N GLN A 597 22.07 15.76 -3.32
CA GLN A 597 23.35 15.51 -2.69
C GLN A 597 23.27 14.63 -1.43
N LEU A 598 22.10 14.41 -0.86
CA LEU A 598 21.94 13.57 0.34
C LEU A 598 21.92 12.07 0.04
N PHE A 599 21.72 11.68 -1.23
CA PHE A 599 21.41 10.30 -1.58
C PHE A 599 22.40 9.68 -2.56
N ALA A 600 22.81 8.45 -2.29
CA ALA A 600 23.56 7.62 -3.24
C ALA A 600 22.64 7.08 -4.35
N ALA A 601 21.42 6.68 -3.97
CA ALA A 601 20.44 6.08 -4.86
C ALA A 601 18.99 6.37 -4.45
N ALA A 602 18.08 6.34 -5.43
CA ALA A 602 16.65 6.49 -5.22
C ALA A 602 15.85 5.39 -5.94
N ILE A 603 14.87 4.83 -5.25
CA ILE A 603 13.98 3.77 -5.74
C ILE A 603 12.54 4.30 -5.79
N PHE A 604 11.95 4.28 -6.97
CA PHE A 604 10.54 4.61 -7.20
C PHE A 604 9.78 3.33 -7.54
N ASN A 605 9.00 2.82 -6.63
CA ASN A 605 8.20 1.62 -6.88
C ASN A 605 6.78 2.03 -7.27
N VAL A 606 6.39 1.82 -8.53
CA VAL A 606 5.08 2.19 -9.11
C VAL A 606 4.66 3.62 -8.74
N GLY A 607 5.61 4.58 -8.84
CA GLY A 607 5.50 5.92 -8.26
C GLY A 607 4.63 6.89 -9.05
N VAL A 608 3.85 7.73 -8.35
CA VAL A 608 3.24 8.94 -8.92
C VAL A 608 4.33 9.97 -9.16
N MET A 609 4.67 10.21 -10.44
CA MET A 609 5.78 11.09 -10.84
C MET A 609 5.32 12.41 -11.47
N ASP A 610 4.23 12.38 -12.21
CA ASP A 610 3.62 13.56 -12.84
C ASP A 610 2.24 13.82 -12.25
N ALA A 611 2.20 14.61 -11.18
CA ALA A 611 0.96 14.92 -10.48
C ALA A 611 0.04 15.84 -11.30
N VAL A 612 0.60 16.69 -12.17
CA VAL A 612 -0.18 17.64 -13.01
C VAL A 612 -1.06 16.90 -14.02
N ARG A 613 -0.56 15.77 -14.55
CA ARG A 613 -1.26 15.00 -15.57
C ARG A 613 -2.02 13.79 -15.03
N ALA A 614 -1.80 13.45 -13.75
CA ALA A 614 -2.37 12.25 -13.13
C ALA A 614 -3.89 12.15 -13.32
N GLU A 615 -4.64 13.23 -13.16
CA GLU A 615 -6.11 13.26 -13.29
C GLU A 615 -6.65 12.92 -14.69
N ASN A 616 -5.77 12.82 -15.71
CA ASN A 616 -6.17 12.45 -17.07
C ASN A 616 -6.08 10.93 -17.34
N SER A 617 -5.69 10.14 -16.35
CA SER A 617 -5.69 8.68 -16.44
C SER A 617 -6.93 8.07 -15.77
N ALA A 618 -7.20 6.79 -16.05
CA ALA A 618 -8.39 6.11 -15.58
C ALA A 618 -8.57 6.20 -14.05
N ASN A 619 -7.53 5.85 -13.30
CA ASN A 619 -7.56 5.93 -11.84
C ASN A 619 -7.10 7.29 -11.30
N GLY A 620 -6.44 8.10 -12.11
CA GLY A 620 -5.91 9.39 -11.65
C GLY A 620 -7.00 10.35 -11.21
N ILE A 621 -8.15 10.34 -11.87
CA ILE A 621 -9.31 11.15 -11.51
C ILE A 621 -9.79 10.87 -10.07
N THR A 622 -9.63 9.64 -9.59
CA THR A 622 -10.02 9.25 -8.23
C THR A 622 -9.11 9.86 -7.15
N ASN A 623 -7.93 10.35 -7.53
CA ASN A 623 -6.93 10.90 -6.62
C ASN A 623 -7.01 12.44 -6.48
N ILE A 624 -7.95 13.09 -7.16
CA ILE A 624 -8.15 14.55 -7.07
C ILE A 624 -8.42 14.99 -5.62
N SER A 625 -9.15 14.18 -4.88
CA SER A 625 -9.48 14.49 -3.49
C SER A 625 -8.25 14.50 -2.58
N GLU A 626 -7.23 13.71 -2.85
CA GLU A 626 -5.96 13.68 -2.10
C GLU A 626 -4.99 14.77 -2.55
N PHE A 627 -4.81 14.95 -3.87
CA PHE A 627 -3.74 15.80 -4.38
C PHE A 627 -4.21 17.15 -4.92
N GLY A 628 -5.46 17.26 -5.33
CA GLY A 628 -6.01 18.40 -6.04
C GLY A 628 -6.13 18.18 -7.54
N SER A 629 -6.68 19.15 -8.24
CA SER A 629 -6.91 19.14 -9.69
C SER A 629 -6.13 20.25 -10.39
N ALA A 630 -5.50 19.91 -11.51
CA ALA A 630 -4.85 20.89 -12.40
C ALA A 630 -5.85 21.87 -13.03
N LYS A 631 -7.15 21.55 -13.04
CA LYS A 631 -8.23 22.41 -13.52
C LYS A 631 -8.64 23.47 -12.49
N ASN A 632 -8.27 23.29 -11.22
CA ASN A 632 -8.57 24.24 -10.15
C ASN A 632 -7.39 25.20 -9.95
N ALA A 633 -7.59 26.48 -10.25
CA ALA A 633 -6.54 27.50 -10.15
C ALA A 633 -5.94 27.65 -8.74
N ALA A 634 -6.71 27.38 -7.68
CA ALA A 634 -6.23 27.44 -6.30
C ALA A 634 -5.39 26.23 -5.89
N GLU A 635 -5.63 25.04 -6.49
CA GLU A 635 -4.92 23.80 -6.18
C GLU A 635 -3.70 23.56 -7.08
N PHE A 636 -3.71 24.11 -8.30
CA PHE A 636 -2.68 23.89 -9.31
C PHE A 636 -1.25 24.20 -8.84
N PRO A 637 -0.95 25.32 -8.13
CA PRO A 637 0.42 25.61 -7.68
C PRO A 637 0.99 24.51 -6.79
N ALA A 638 0.19 23.98 -5.86
CA ALA A 638 0.62 22.89 -4.99
C ALA A 638 0.81 21.57 -5.78
N LEU A 639 -0.08 21.32 -6.74
CA LEU A 639 0.00 20.15 -7.61
C LEU A 639 1.27 20.18 -8.49
N LEU A 640 1.61 21.34 -9.03
CA LEU A 640 2.85 21.53 -9.81
C LEU A 640 4.10 21.39 -8.93
N ASP A 641 4.07 21.88 -7.69
CA ASP A 641 5.18 21.73 -6.76
C ASP A 641 5.39 20.25 -6.38
N MET A 642 4.33 19.45 -6.14
CA MET A 642 4.47 18.03 -5.83
C MET A 642 4.81 17.14 -7.03
N SER A 643 4.71 17.64 -8.26
CA SER A 643 4.98 16.87 -9.49
C SER A 643 6.48 16.69 -9.71
N THR A 644 7.01 15.54 -9.34
CA THR A 644 8.44 15.20 -9.47
C THR A 644 8.95 15.45 -10.90
N TYR A 645 8.20 15.02 -11.91
CA TYR A 645 8.56 15.16 -13.32
C TYR A 645 8.85 16.61 -13.71
N HIS A 646 8.04 17.57 -13.27
CA HIS A 646 8.20 19.00 -13.56
C HIS A 646 9.27 19.69 -12.71
N GLN A 647 9.75 19.03 -11.65
CA GLN A 647 10.82 19.56 -10.78
C GLN A 647 12.21 19.01 -11.13
N ILE A 648 12.31 18.14 -12.15
CA ILE A 648 13.60 17.67 -12.66
C ILE A 648 14.24 18.83 -13.47
N ARG A 649 15.45 19.22 -13.07
CA ARG A 649 16.20 20.34 -13.66
C ARG A 649 17.41 19.85 -14.42
N ASP A 650 17.63 20.38 -15.62
CA ASP A 650 18.80 20.08 -16.44
C ASP A 650 20.10 20.48 -15.72
N GLY A 651 21.16 19.73 -15.96
CA GLY A 651 22.47 20.02 -15.40
C GLY A 651 22.64 19.65 -13.92
N THR A 652 21.63 19.02 -13.31
CA THR A 652 21.70 18.58 -11.91
C THR A 652 22.35 17.21 -11.80
N ALA A 653 23.26 17.03 -10.83
CA ALA A 653 23.87 15.74 -10.52
C ALA A 653 22.93 14.91 -9.64
N TYR A 654 21.96 14.22 -10.26
CA TYR A 654 21.04 13.35 -9.53
C TYR A 654 21.72 12.08 -9.03
N PRO A 655 21.25 11.46 -7.91
CA PRO A 655 21.71 10.14 -7.49
C PRO A 655 21.42 9.07 -8.56
N ALA A 656 21.92 7.87 -8.36
CA ALA A 656 21.47 6.74 -9.16
C ALA A 656 19.96 6.51 -8.95
N VAL A 657 19.22 6.21 -10.01
CA VAL A 657 17.77 6.05 -9.96
C VAL A 657 17.35 4.71 -10.53
N MET A 658 16.48 3.99 -9.82
CA MET A 658 15.75 2.86 -10.36
C MET A 658 14.23 3.07 -10.16
N LEU A 659 13.51 3.17 -11.29
CA LEU A 659 12.06 3.15 -11.32
C LEU A 659 11.60 1.70 -11.57
N ILE A 660 10.64 1.23 -10.81
CA ILE A 660 10.07 -0.11 -10.91
C ILE A 660 8.61 0.05 -11.28
N HIS A 661 8.14 -0.64 -12.34
CA HIS A 661 6.73 -0.55 -12.74
C HIS A 661 6.22 -1.85 -13.35
N GLY A 662 4.96 -2.20 -13.06
CA GLY A 662 4.20 -3.22 -13.78
C GLY A 662 3.53 -2.63 -15.01
N LEU A 663 3.61 -3.32 -16.16
CA LEU A 663 3.00 -2.82 -17.41
C LEU A 663 1.46 -2.73 -17.32
N ASN A 664 0.86 -3.58 -16.47
CA ASN A 664 -0.59 -3.69 -16.30
C ASN A 664 -1.09 -2.95 -15.05
N ASP A 665 -0.36 -1.94 -14.58
CA ASP A 665 -0.71 -1.19 -13.37
C ASP A 665 -2.00 -0.37 -13.59
N PRO A 666 -3.10 -0.69 -12.88
CA PRO A 666 -4.36 0.01 -13.05
C PRO A 666 -4.50 1.23 -12.14
N ARG A 667 -3.58 1.41 -11.18
CA ARG A 667 -3.64 2.47 -10.15
C ARG A 667 -2.79 3.67 -10.52
N VAL A 668 -1.56 3.41 -10.98
CA VAL A 668 -0.62 4.41 -11.46
C VAL A 668 -0.09 3.93 -12.81
N ASP A 669 -0.48 4.61 -13.87
CA ASP A 669 -0.08 4.21 -15.21
C ASP A 669 1.44 4.19 -15.39
N VAL A 670 1.94 3.21 -16.13
CA VAL A 670 3.40 3.03 -16.36
C VAL A 670 4.07 4.24 -17.00
N TRP A 671 3.31 5.11 -17.69
CA TRP A 671 3.84 6.33 -18.30
C TRP A 671 4.40 7.31 -17.24
N HIS A 672 3.93 7.29 -15.98
CA HIS A 672 4.55 8.07 -14.90
C HIS A 672 6.03 7.77 -14.76
N SER A 673 6.38 6.48 -14.65
CA SER A 673 7.77 6.04 -14.57
C SER A 673 8.51 6.23 -15.90
N GLY A 674 7.84 6.03 -17.03
CA GLY A 674 8.43 6.25 -18.37
C GLY A 674 8.86 7.71 -18.59
N LYS A 675 7.94 8.66 -18.38
CA LYS A 675 8.23 10.11 -18.48
C LYS A 675 9.35 10.53 -17.53
N ALA A 676 9.30 10.09 -16.27
CA ALA A 676 10.32 10.42 -15.29
C ALA A 676 11.69 9.84 -15.61
N ALA A 677 11.76 8.58 -16.12
CA ALA A 677 13.00 7.96 -16.56
C ALA A 677 13.63 8.74 -17.71
N ALA A 678 12.87 9.03 -18.78
CA ALA A 678 13.34 9.79 -19.92
C ALA A 678 13.83 11.19 -19.51
N ARG A 679 13.08 11.88 -18.65
CA ARG A 679 13.44 13.23 -18.18
C ARG A 679 14.69 13.24 -17.31
N LEU A 680 14.85 12.26 -16.40
CA LEU A 680 16.03 12.13 -15.56
C LEU A 680 17.26 11.75 -16.38
N GLN A 681 17.13 10.84 -17.37
CA GLN A 681 18.21 10.45 -18.29
C GLN A 681 18.74 11.64 -19.09
N ALA A 682 17.84 12.52 -19.54
CA ALA A 682 18.20 13.73 -20.26
C ALA A 682 18.83 14.82 -19.37
N ALA A 683 18.43 14.91 -18.11
CA ALA A 683 18.76 16.02 -17.23
C ALA A 683 20.03 15.81 -16.39
N THR A 684 20.32 14.55 -16.00
CA THR A 684 21.37 14.27 -15.01
C THR A 684 22.79 14.44 -15.59
N THR A 685 23.67 15.03 -14.78
CA THR A 685 25.11 15.17 -15.09
C THR A 685 26.00 14.29 -14.21
N SER A 686 25.41 13.48 -13.33
CA SER A 686 26.17 12.68 -12.36
C SER A 686 26.92 11.49 -12.97
N GLY A 687 26.59 11.07 -14.19
CA GLY A 687 27.08 9.82 -14.80
C GLY A 687 26.55 8.55 -14.12
N LYS A 688 25.67 8.67 -13.12
CA LYS A 688 25.04 7.53 -12.44
C LYS A 688 23.86 7.00 -13.26
N PRO A 689 23.52 5.69 -13.14
CA PRO A 689 22.45 5.09 -13.95
C PRO A 689 21.06 5.63 -13.55
N VAL A 690 20.21 5.82 -14.56
CA VAL A 690 18.76 6.01 -14.43
C VAL A 690 18.11 4.86 -15.19
N MET A 691 17.47 3.94 -14.46
CA MET A 691 17.01 2.65 -14.96
C MET A 691 15.50 2.50 -14.76
N LEU A 692 14.83 1.85 -15.71
CA LEU A 692 13.41 1.46 -15.61
C LEU A 692 13.29 -0.06 -15.59
N ARG A 693 13.00 -0.63 -14.43
CA ARG A 693 12.70 -2.05 -14.25
C ARG A 693 11.23 -2.30 -14.58
N LEU A 694 10.96 -2.86 -15.73
CA LEU A 694 9.61 -3.17 -16.20
C LEU A 694 9.26 -4.64 -15.92
N ASP A 695 8.07 -4.90 -15.38
CA ASP A 695 7.48 -6.24 -15.29
C ASP A 695 6.22 -6.30 -16.17
N VAL A 696 6.29 -7.08 -17.25
CA VAL A 696 5.22 -7.16 -18.26
C VAL A 696 3.99 -7.99 -17.81
N GLN A 697 4.13 -8.73 -16.71
CA GLN A 697 3.07 -9.58 -16.13
C GLN A 697 2.67 -9.15 -14.71
N ALA A 698 3.00 -7.94 -14.31
CA ALA A 698 2.63 -7.36 -13.02
C ALA A 698 1.84 -6.05 -13.20
N GLY A 699 1.12 -5.69 -12.15
CA GLY A 699 0.45 -4.40 -11.99
C GLY A 699 1.05 -3.60 -10.83
N HIS A 700 0.20 -3.06 -9.96
CA HIS A 700 0.59 -2.23 -8.81
C HIS A 700 1.20 -3.02 -7.62
N GLY A 701 1.30 -4.34 -7.76
CA GLY A 701 1.83 -5.24 -6.72
C GLY A 701 0.81 -6.24 -6.20
N MET A 702 -0.48 -5.96 -6.25
CA MET A 702 -1.52 -6.94 -6.00
C MET A 702 -1.47 -8.03 -7.08
N GLY A 703 -1.60 -9.29 -6.68
CA GLY A 703 -1.51 -10.41 -7.60
C GLY A 703 -0.10 -10.82 -8.02
N SER A 704 0.95 -10.08 -7.64
CA SER A 704 2.33 -10.51 -7.88
C SER A 704 2.63 -11.85 -7.23
N THR A 705 3.28 -12.74 -7.97
CA THR A 705 3.73 -14.04 -7.46
C THR A 705 4.84 -13.89 -6.41
N ALA A 706 5.07 -14.92 -5.61
CA ALA A 706 6.19 -14.94 -4.66
C ALA A 706 7.53 -14.68 -5.37
N ALA A 707 7.78 -15.34 -6.50
CA ALA A 707 9.01 -15.18 -7.28
C ALA A 707 9.21 -13.74 -7.78
N GLN A 708 8.16 -13.08 -8.28
CA GLN A 708 8.23 -11.67 -8.68
C GLN A 708 8.63 -10.76 -7.52
N ARG A 709 8.04 -10.96 -6.32
CA ARG A 709 8.41 -10.19 -5.12
C ARG A 709 9.84 -10.43 -4.66
N TYR A 710 10.31 -11.69 -4.70
CA TYR A 710 11.68 -12.02 -4.31
C TYR A 710 12.69 -11.41 -5.29
N ALA A 711 12.42 -11.54 -6.60
CA ALA A 711 13.25 -10.95 -7.64
C ALA A 711 13.30 -9.41 -7.51
N GLN A 712 12.18 -8.76 -7.26
CA GLN A 712 12.15 -7.31 -7.04
C GLN A 712 12.97 -6.89 -5.82
N SER A 713 12.87 -7.60 -4.70
CA SER A 713 13.67 -7.31 -3.51
C SER A 713 15.17 -7.49 -3.75
N ALA A 714 15.54 -8.56 -4.49
CA ALA A 714 16.94 -8.79 -4.87
C ALA A 714 17.45 -7.70 -5.81
N ASP A 715 16.65 -7.26 -6.78
CA ASP A 715 16.96 -6.16 -7.69
C ASP A 715 17.20 -4.85 -6.93
N VAL A 716 16.31 -4.49 -5.99
CA VAL A 716 16.43 -3.28 -5.17
C VAL A 716 17.70 -3.31 -4.34
N TYR A 717 17.94 -4.40 -3.60
CA TYR A 717 19.09 -4.48 -2.70
C TYR A 717 20.42 -4.57 -3.45
N SER A 718 20.48 -5.31 -4.54
CA SER A 718 21.71 -5.35 -5.36
C SER A 718 22.02 -4.01 -5.99
N PHE A 719 21.03 -3.32 -6.55
CA PHE A 719 21.21 -1.97 -7.11
C PHE A 719 21.73 -0.99 -6.04
N LEU A 720 21.12 -0.97 -4.84
CA LEU A 720 21.58 -0.13 -3.73
C LEU A 720 23.01 -0.46 -3.34
N LEU A 721 23.37 -1.73 -3.15
CA LEU A 721 24.71 -2.15 -2.79
C LEU A 721 25.73 -1.74 -3.86
N TRP A 722 25.38 -1.90 -5.15
CA TRP A 722 26.24 -1.46 -6.24
C TRP A 722 26.48 0.06 -6.19
N GLN A 723 25.43 0.86 -6.06
CA GLN A 723 25.55 2.32 -6.05
C GLN A 723 26.21 2.88 -4.77
N MET A 724 26.23 2.10 -3.70
CA MET A 724 26.92 2.42 -2.44
C MET A 724 28.33 1.85 -2.37
N GLY A 725 28.88 1.29 -3.45
CA GLY A 725 30.23 0.72 -3.50
C GLY A 725 30.41 -0.55 -2.66
N LYS A 726 29.32 -1.31 -2.43
CA LYS A 726 29.31 -2.57 -1.67
C LYS A 726 29.10 -3.80 -2.55
N ALA A 727 28.97 -3.62 -3.84
CA ALA A 727 28.85 -4.64 -4.87
C ALA A 727 29.44 -4.13 -6.20
N ASN A 728 29.81 -5.04 -7.10
CA ASN A 728 30.43 -4.72 -8.40
C ASN A 728 29.47 -5.06 -9.54
N LEU A 729 29.63 -4.34 -10.67
CA LEU A 729 29.01 -4.69 -11.93
C LEU A 729 30.04 -5.50 -12.74
N ALA A 730 29.70 -6.75 -13.06
CA ALA A 730 30.52 -7.57 -13.94
C ALA A 730 30.53 -7.02 -15.36
N PRO A 731 31.64 -7.22 -16.12
CA PRO A 731 31.81 -6.75 -17.50
C PRO A 731 30.70 -7.22 -18.44
#